data_af4aa7c79a601ccd1137eccb80bc8749
#
_entry.id   af4aa7c79a601ccd1137eccb80bc8749
#
_cell.length_a   1.000
_cell.length_b   1.000
_cell.length_c   1.000
_cell.angle_alpha   90.00
_cell.angle_beta   90.00
_cell.angle_gamma   90.00
#
_symmetry.space_group_name_H-M   'P 1'
#
loop_
_entity.id
_entity.type
_entity.pdbx_description
1 polymer ?
#
loop_
_entity_poly.entity_id
_entity_poly.type
_entity_poly.pdbx_seq_one_letter_code
_entity_poly.pdbx_strand_id
1 'polypeptide(L)'
;MGSLKAIPNISMNNKAAVILCQSQQPSNNKIPEKQNNQIKDVSANNSSTSSSSSSSSSLKSPNNWSDQFHEFVVSFYRIWAKFVIAHPIKIIIFCFLLTIICSIKMIKTKRVNELRGYTPYGARALHEFDVRDEFFGQSGIGIRFFILILPKAENGTMLDEKVLDEAVEVDNIIQKNLTIYNRITNKEESYNQVCRRFCTINDPVSLFAIGWKEQQENLRNGEPLNEKTRLNYPFSKVMDMNVNLQLSFFGVEFGNSRNYTNMEKVEMIVLLYRAERIGGWTNEDISNYEMSVSNYFKNNFTGKYIRVLSISTSYAQVEFDRSGKILITFVSVGLIIMCLASLLSNSLSATFMRQFSFYKFPVALFACLCPLMASGTALGLLFFAGVRNASILGLTPFLILAIGIDDAFLMIHSWQMATSKRRKNNILPAAIISGDVITMEAEKRLKEQQRKQIDSSLAKQLTEVLEETGPAIMISALTNISSDIIGSFTGSPEITLLCVGNIASITVDFFYQITLFTSVLIICARFEFNQEVKNAQQNNKNMIIVENITPNNNKKIKNKKSFRNKIEIIFNKLAKIYVKIVSNIWASIFICFVWLTVLLVCINTIRNKFNNQKLFPPDSPLLEIENYREEKVLPFYTQAQIFIENPGDLTNKKRRKHLDNLIDEMEHLPNAYPAESSFYFVRAFEAFEKSLSEGNGGEIIDEDNSNLTTTTTISSTPKTQNFDLTDLENFLLWPENTHWKGLINYHTDNLKNESELTTHLDSLMVTVAYHGEELKDWHYRALMLNQWRSVVDKYNEEFNVTVLHDDGLYLDLLENMPTDIWQSAVATLFCMAIICALFMGSNFFVVCVTTGVIASICAETLGILSLTGMSMDPVLMSAVIISIGFSVDIPAHVSYHFHTAKWEDEDNNGNQKTRKTPRSIPERVQRAFSSVGFPALQASACTNACALALLFLPLYIAQVFARVILICITLGTIHSLLLLPALFTIVASVENFYDKYFGENTVKLINGKKQLKKQNSSFRV
;
A
#
# COMPACT_ATOMS: atom_id res chain seq x y z
N MET A 1 -12.48 -16.49 49.71
CA MET A 1 -12.39 -15.11 50.24
C MET A 1 -11.32 -14.38 49.50
N GLY A 2 -11.64 -13.24 48.91
CA GLY A 2 -10.67 -12.34 48.31
C GLY A 2 -10.87 -12.15 46.80
N SER A 3 -11.76 -11.24 46.47
CA SER A 3 -12.08 -10.71 45.16
C SER A 3 -10.86 -10.10 44.44
N LEU A 4 -10.61 -10.46 43.20
CA LEU A 4 -9.83 -9.68 42.27
C LEU A 4 -10.74 -9.28 41.11
N LYS A 5 -10.95 -7.98 41.02
CA LYS A 5 -11.78 -7.32 40.01
C LYS A 5 -11.25 -7.57 38.60
N ALA A 6 -12.15 -7.97 37.73
CA ALA A 6 -11.98 -7.98 36.30
C ALA A 6 -11.71 -6.56 35.78
N ILE A 7 -10.67 -6.40 34.99
CA ILE A 7 -10.42 -5.20 34.17
C ILE A 7 -11.18 -5.39 32.86
N PRO A 8 -12.07 -4.48 32.48
CA PRO A 8 -12.85 -4.64 31.25
C PRO A 8 -11.98 -4.43 30.02
N ASN A 9 -12.13 -5.28 29.05
CA ASN A 9 -11.69 -5.12 27.68
C ASN A 9 -12.16 -3.77 27.14
N ILE A 10 -11.22 -2.91 26.81
CA ILE A 10 -11.48 -1.72 26.03
C ILE A 10 -11.55 -2.13 24.57
N SER A 11 -12.78 -2.37 24.10
CA SER A 11 -13.07 -2.32 22.67
C SER A 11 -12.84 -0.87 22.23
N MET A 12 -11.85 -0.63 21.38
CA MET A 12 -11.68 0.67 20.74
C MET A 12 -12.83 0.89 19.75
N ASN A 13 -13.84 1.57 20.24
CA ASN A 13 -14.91 2.14 19.43
C ASN A 13 -14.32 3.11 18.41
N ASN A 14 -14.62 2.88 17.14
CA ASN A 14 -14.51 3.76 15.99
C ASN A 14 -15.35 5.04 16.14
N LYS A 15 -15.08 5.88 17.14
CA LYS A 15 -15.77 7.19 17.32
C LYS A 15 -14.94 8.41 16.98
N ALA A 16 -13.67 8.26 16.63
CA ALA A 16 -12.83 9.40 16.25
C ALA A 16 -12.96 9.84 14.77
N ALA A 17 -13.53 9.01 13.90
CA ALA A 17 -13.74 9.36 12.49
C ALA A 17 -15.12 9.94 12.16
N VAL A 18 -16.07 9.96 13.12
CA VAL A 18 -17.47 10.39 12.86
C VAL A 18 -17.73 11.83 13.35
N ILE A 19 -16.82 12.47 14.07
CA ILE A 19 -17.08 13.81 14.67
C ILE A 19 -16.84 14.97 13.68
N LEU A 20 -16.34 14.71 12.46
CA LEU A 20 -16.12 15.77 11.46
C LEU A 20 -17.20 15.89 10.36
N CYS A 21 -18.28 15.11 10.41
CA CYS A 21 -19.34 15.15 9.39
C CYS A 21 -20.77 15.38 9.91
N GLN A 22 -20.99 15.84 11.12
CA GLN A 22 -22.34 16.21 11.58
C GLN A 22 -22.38 17.62 12.14
N SER A 23 -22.35 18.61 11.26
CA SER A 23 -22.93 19.92 11.52
C SER A 23 -23.24 20.60 10.20
N GLN A 24 -24.42 20.34 9.68
CA GLN A 24 -25.23 21.29 8.90
C GLN A 24 -26.51 20.62 8.41
N GLN A 25 -27.58 20.80 9.14
CA GLN A 25 -28.91 20.95 8.55
C GLN A 25 -29.63 22.11 9.23
N PRO A 26 -30.32 22.94 8.46
CA PRO A 26 -30.87 24.18 8.95
C PRO A 26 -32.31 24.01 9.49
N SER A 27 -32.62 24.56 10.66
CA SER A 27 -33.99 24.77 11.08
C SER A 27 -34.37 26.26 10.99
N ASN A 28 -35.36 26.50 10.15
CA ASN A 28 -36.16 27.74 10.13
C ASN A 28 -36.68 28.11 11.51
N ASN A 29 -36.53 29.37 11.91
CA ASN A 29 -37.64 30.16 12.44
C ASN A 29 -37.30 31.65 12.62
N LYS A 30 -38.04 32.44 11.86
CA LYS A 30 -38.70 33.72 12.17
C LYS A 30 -38.05 34.81 12.99
N ILE A 31 -37.92 35.94 12.33
CA ILE A 31 -37.76 37.35 12.69
C ILE A 31 -38.76 37.79 13.81
N PRO A 32 -38.40 38.79 14.67
CA PRO A 32 -38.93 40.14 14.39
C PRO A 32 -37.94 41.28 14.56
N GLU A 33 -38.22 42.29 13.75
CA GLU A 33 -37.64 43.65 13.73
C GLU A 33 -37.80 44.38 15.10
N LYS A 34 -36.91 45.35 15.36
CA LYS A 34 -37.16 46.77 15.55
C LYS A 34 -35.93 47.56 15.92
N GLN A 35 -35.63 48.52 15.10
CA GLN A 35 -35.65 50.00 15.30
C GLN A 35 -34.47 50.63 16.03
N ASN A 36 -33.72 51.39 15.26
CA ASN A 36 -33.67 52.88 15.21
C ASN A 36 -32.99 53.62 16.34
N ASN A 37 -32.01 54.34 16.10
CA ASN A 37 -31.90 55.82 16.04
C ASN A 37 -30.46 56.27 16.30
N GLN A 38 -29.88 56.97 15.39
CA GLN A 38 -29.73 58.39 15.18
C GLN A 38 -28.67 59.10 16.01
N ILE A 39 -27.73 59.71 15.23
CA ILE A 39 -27.38 61.13 15.25
C ILE A 39 -26.32 61.55 16.29
N LYS A 40 -25.22 62.15 15.91
CA LYS A 40 -25.03 63.52 15.46
C LYS A 40 -23.57 63.82 15.16
N ASP A 41 -23.42 64.61 14.08
CA ASP A 41 -22.28 65.46 13.76
C ASP A 41 -21.83 66.38 14.92
N VAL A 42 -20.52 66.68 14.92
CA VAL A 42 -20.10 68.11 15.13
C VAL A 42 -18.72 68.29 14.45
N SER A 43 -18.71 69.32 13.68
CA SER A 43 -17.73 69.92 12.82
C SER A 43 -16.58 70.65 13.53
N ALA A 44 -15.49 70.74 12.78
CA ALA A 44 -14.67 71.92 12.51
C ALA A 44 -13.63 72.41 13.54
N ASN A 45 -12.41 72.47 13.14
CA ASN A 45 -11.65 73.59 12.61
C ASN A 45 -10.14 73.51 12.89
N ASN A 46 -9.41 73.65 11.79
CA ASN A 46 -8.19 74.41 11.60
C ASN A 46 -7.01 74.40 12.61
N SER A 47 -5.84 73.93 12.14
CA SER A 47 -4.78 74.80 11.65
C SER A 47 -3.49 74.06 11.31
N SER A 48 -3.10 74.25 10.08
CA SER A 48 -1.75 74.44 9.51
C SER A 48 -0.49 73.98 10.24
N THR A 49 0.29 73.28 9.49
CA THR A 49 1.67 73.43 8.97
C THR A 49 2.59 72.29 9.25
N SER A 50 3.23 71.99 8.16
CA SER A 50 4.56 71.46 7.90
C SER A 50 4.67 70.02 7.36
N SER A 51 4.92 70.00 6.08
CA SER A 51 5.48 69.02 5.21
C SER A 51 6.49 68.05 5.81
N SER A 52 6.14 66.77 5.71
CA SER A 52 7.12 65.70 5.46
C SER A 52 6.45 64.62 4.62
N SER A 53 6.89 64.50 3.39
CA SER A 53 6.51 63.55 2.37
C SER A 53 6.84 62.11 2.84
N SER A 54 5.84 61.43 3.29
CA SER A 54 5.86 59.95 3.34
C SER A 54 4.98 59.43 2.19
N SER A 55 5.66 58.92 1.18
CA SER A 55 5.03 58.22 0.08
C SER A 55 4.32 56.98 0.60
N SER A 56 3.02 57.10 0.84
CA SER A 56 2.14 55.91 1.00
C SER A 56 1.97 55.28 -0.36
N SER A 57 2.69 54.22 -0.59
CA SER A 57 2.40 53.26 -1.65
C SER A 57 1.00 52.71 -1.38
N SER A 58 0.01 53.10 -2.18
CA SER A 58 -1.30 52.48 -2.24
C SER A 58 -1.11 51.04 -2.69
N LEU A 59 -1.07 50.12 -1.73
CA LEU A 59 -1.30 48.70 -1.99
C LEU A 59 -2.70 48.57 -2.59
N LYS A 60 -2.77 48.22 -3.89
CA LYS A 60 -4.00 47.71 -4.48
C LYS A 60 -4.33 46.41 -3.73
N SER A 61 -5.50 46.36 -3.08
CA SER A 61 -6.02 45.12 -2.52
C SER A 61 -6.08 44.07 -3.64
N PRO A 62 -5.53 42.88 -3.43
CA PRO A 62 -5.62 41.81 -4.41
C PRO A 62 -7.10 41.43 -4.55
N ASN A 63 -7.62 41.51 -5.78
CA ASN A 63 -9.03 41.29 -6.08
C ASN A 63 -9.43 39.81 -6.14
N ASN A 64 -8.45 38.86 -6.03
CA ASN A 64 -8.67 37.41 -6.10
C ASN A 64 -8.18 36.73 -4.83
N TRP A 65 -8.99 35.81 -4.32
CA TRP A 65 -8.68 35.03 -3.13
C TRP A 65 -7.36 34.22 -3.27
N SER A 66 -7.04 33.74 -4.45
CA SER A 66 -5.77 33.08 -4.77
C SER A 66 -4.55 33.99 -4.59
N ASP A 67 -4.63 35.27 -5.00
CA ASP A 67 -3.52 36.24 -4.84
C ASP A 67 -3.30 36.54 -3.34
N GLN A 68 -4.37 36.64 -2.56
CA GLN A 68 -4.32 36.82 -1.10
C GLN A 68 -3.66 35.61 -0.41
N PHE A 69 -4.04 34.39 -0.81
CA PHE A 69 -3.46 33.16 -0.29
C PHE A 69 -1.95 33.06 -0.63
N HIS A 70 -1.59 33.35 -1.87
CA HIS A 70 -0.19 33.36 -2.29
C HIS A 70 0.64 34.41 -1.50
N GLU A 71 0.15 35.63 -1.30
CA GLU A 71 0.82 36.62 -0.45
C GLU A 71 0.95 36.17 1.00
N PHE A 72 -0.04 35.49 1.54
CA PHE A 72 0.01 34.91 2.88
C PHE A 72 1.13 33.85 2.98
N VAL A 73 1.20 32.94 2.03
CA VAL A 73 2.23 31.87 1.97
C VAL A 73 3.63 32.49 1.88
N VAL A 74 3.83 33.44 0.98
CA VAL A 74 5.12 34.14 0.82
C VAL A 74 5.50 34.91 2.10
N SER A 75 4.52 35.54 2.77
CA SER A 75 4.73 36.24 4.04
C SER A 75 5.15 35.29 5.16
N PHE A 76 4.54 34.09 5.20
CA PHE A 76 4.94 33.03 6.13
C PHE A 76 6.43 32.65 5.93
N TYR A 77 6.84 32.35 4.69
CA TYR A 77 8.24 31.99 4.40
C TYR A 77 9.22 33.10 4.73
N ARG A 78 8.81 34.35 4.58
CA ARG A 78 9.64 35.53 4.95
C ARG A 78 9.90 35.59 6.46
N ILE A 79 8.90 35.33 7.29
CA ILE A 79 9.02 35.25 8.75
C ILE A 79 9.86 34.05 9.14
N TRP A 80 9.60 32.90 8.50
CA TRP A 80 10.30 31.66 8.75
C TRP A 80 11.78 31.73 8.47
N ALA A 81 12.16 32.31 7.34
CA ALA A 81 13.58 32.54 6.98
C ALA A 81 14.34 33.30 8.08
N LYS A 82 13.74 34.35 8.65
CA LYS A 82 14.34 35.13 9.73
C LYS A 82 14.54 34.29 11.00
N PHE A 83 13.56 33.43 11.32
CA PHE A 83 13.63 32.53 12.48
C PHE A 83 14.76 31.48 12.33
N VAL A 84 14.88 30.84 11.17
CA VAL A 84 15.90 29.82 10.90
C VAL A 84 17.31 30.41 10.98
N ILE A 85 17.52 31.62 10.43
CA ILE A 85 18.83 32.27 10.48
C ILE A 85 19.24 32.65 11.89
N ALA A 86 18.30 33.03 12.74
CA ALA A 86 18.56 33.40 14.12
C ALA A 86 19.02 32.19 14.98
N HIS A 87 18.49 31.00 14.71
CA HIS A 87 18.68 29.84 15.58
C HIS A 87 19.06 28.51 14.88
N PRO A 88 19.98 28.49 13.86
CA PRO A 88 20.17 27.28 13.05
C PRO A 88 20.69 26.08 13.85
N ILE A 89 21.63 26.28 14.80
CA ILE A 89 22.21 25.21 15.61
C ILE A 89 21.17 24.59 16.56
N LYS A 90 20.32 25.43 17.16
CA LYS A 90 19.27 24.95 18.07
C LYS A 90 18.25 24.06 17.34
N ILE A 91 17.89 24.45 16.12
CA ILE A 91 16.98 23.70 15.25
C ILE A 91 17.59 22.34 14.92
N ILE A 92 18.86 22.29 14.50
CA ILE A 92 19.54 21.03 14.18
C ILE A 92 19.55 20.11 15.39
N ILE A 93 19.95 20.59 16.57
CA ILE A 93 19.98 19.80 17.80
C ILE A 93 18.59 19.28 18.15
N PHE A 94 17.56 20.11 18.04
CA PHE A 94 16.17 19.72 18.31
C PHE A 94 15.71 18.59 17.37
N CYS A 95 15.91 18.73 16.06
CA CYS A 95 15.53 17.72 15.09
C CYS A 95 16.27 16.40 15.32
N PHE A 96 17.58 16.44 15.60
CA PHE A 96 18.35 15.24 15.90
C PHE A 96 17.86 14.53 17.17
N LEU A 97 17.61 15.27 18.25
CA LEU A 97 17.09 14.68 19.50
C LEU A 97 15.72 14.05 19.29
N LEU A 98 14.83 14.72 18.57
CA LEU A 98 13.51 14.21 18.25
C LEU A 98 13.62 12.91 17.43
N THR A 99 14.48 12.90 16.39
CA THR A 99 14.71 11.72 15.56
C THR A 99 15.26 10.54 16.39
N ILE A 100 16.19 10.79 17.31
CA ILE A 100 16.76 9.73 18.16
C ILE A 100 15.69 9.12 19.06
N ILE A 101 14.88 9.95 19.73
CA ILE A 101 13.80 9.48 20.62
C ILE A 101 12.80 8.62 19.83
N CYS A 102 12.38 9.09 18.66
CA CYS A 102 11.44 8.38 17.80
C CYS A 102 12.02 7.07 17.24
N SER A 103 13.30 7.08 16.85
CA SER A 103 13.99 5.88 16.35
C SER A 103 14.12 4.80 17.44
N ILE A 104 14.38 5.17 18.69
CA ILE A 104 14.39 4.23 19.82
C ILE A 104 13.02 3.57 20.00
N LYS A 105 11.93 4.34 19.89
CA LYS A 105 10.57 3.79 19.96
C LYS A 105 10.31 2.82 18.80
N MET A 106 10.70 3.19 17.58
CA MET A 106 10.54 2.36 16.39
C MET A 106 11.23 0.99 16.54
N ILE A 107 12.47 0.97 17.07
CA ILE A 107 13.22 -0.29 17.29
C ILE A 107 12.56 -1.16 18.37
N LYS A 108 11.97 -0.56 19.41
CA LYS A 108 11.33 -1.29 20.52
C LYS A 108 9.94 -1.82 20.20
N THR A 109 9.28 -1.31 19.17
CA THR A 109 7.90 -1.71 18.81
C THR A 109 7.93 -3.03 18.03
N LYS A 110 7.32 -4.09 18.58
CA LYS A 110 7.19 -5.39 17.89
C LYS A 110 6.40 -5.24 16.59
N ARG A 111 6.79 -6.03 15.57
CA ARG A 111 6.05 -6.12 14.30
C ARG A 111 4.85 -7.05 14.46
N VAL A 112 3.73 -6.64 13.88
CA VAL A 112 2.49 -7.41 13.84
C VAL A 112 1.94 -7.29 12.42
N ASN A 113 2.03 -8.37 11.66
CA ASN A 113 1.50 -8.47 10.30
C ASN A 113 0.14 -9.16 10.33
N GLU A 114 -0.82 -8.65 9.59
CA GLU A 114 -2.14 -9.24 9.45
C GLU A 114 -2.39 -9.58 7.97
N LEU A 115 -2.44 -10.87 7.65
CA LEU A 115 -2.71 -11.33 6.28
C LEU A 115 -4.11 -10.90 5.80
N ARG A 116 -5.10 -10.87 6.70
CA ARG A 116 -6.45 -10.35 6.42
C ARG A 116 -6.49 -8.86 6.14
N GLY A 117 -5.45 -8.12 6.50
CA GLY A 117 -5.39 -6.67 6.36
C GLY A 117 -5.31 -6.16 4.92
N TYR A 118 -5.06 -7.02 3.95
CA TYR A 118 -5.08 -6.66 2.52
C TYR A 118 -6.48 -6.66 1.92
N THR A 119 -7.45 -7.33 2.56
CA THR A 119 -8.84 -7.38 2.09
C THR A 119 -9.55 -6.07 2.37
N PRO A 120 -10.40 -5.55 1.45
CA PRO A 120 -11.12 -4.30 1.63
C PRO A 120 -12.03 -4.29 2.85
N TYR A 121 -12.17 -3.12 3.49
CA TYR A 121 -13.16 -2.93 4.55
C TYR A 121 -14.57 -3.23 4.03
N GLY A 122 -15.32 -4.02 4.79
CA GLY A 122 -16.70 -4.38 4.42
C GLY A 122 -16.80 -5.47 3.35
N ALA A 123 -15.69 -6.07 2.93
CA ALA A 123 -15.71 -7.26 2.09
C ALA A 123 -16.46 -8.40 2.80
N ARG A 124 -17.34 -9.08 2.08
CA ARG A 124 -18.19 -10.15 2.62
C ARG A 124 -17.34 -11.29 3.22
N ALA A 125 -16.21 -11.62 2.59
CA ALA A 125 -15.30 -12.63 3.07
C ALA A 125 -14.78 -12.37 4.50
N LEU A 126 -14.64 -11.12 4.94
CA LEU A 126 -14.22 -10.84 6.32
C LEU A 126 -15.24 -11.37 7.32
N HIS A 127 -16.53 -11.13 7.09
CA HIS A 127 -17.63 -11.66 7.91
C HIS A 127 -17.70 -13.20 7.83
N GLU A 128 -17.54 -13.75 6.61
CA GLU A 128 -17.56 -15.21 6.40
C GLU A 128 -16.44 -15.90 7.18
N PHE A 129 -15.25 -15.28 7.26
CA PHE A 129 -14.14 -15.78 8.08
C PHE A 129 -14.38 -15.61 9.59
N ASP A 130 -15.09 -14.56 10.00
CA ASP A 130 -15.43 -14.35 11.41
C ASP A 130 -16.44 -15.39 11.89
N VAL A 131 -17.48 -15.69 11.07
CA VAL A 131 -18.45 -16.79 11.33
C VAL A 131 -17.73 -18.13 11.46
N ARG A 132 -16.77 -18.43 10.58
CA ARG A 132 -15.96 -19.66 10.71
C ARG A 132 -15.21 -19.72 12.03
N ASP A 133 -14.58 -18.60 12.42
CA ASP A 133 -13.79 -18.57 13.65
C ASP A 133 -14.67 -18.68 14.89
N GLU A 134 -15.88 -18.15 14.84
CA GLU A 134 -16.90 -18.29 15.89
C GLU A 134 -17.41 -19.73 15.98
N PHE A 135 -17.75 -20.34 14.84
CA PHE A 135 -18.19 -21.74 14.77
C PHE A 135 -17.21 -22.70 15.42
N PHE A 136 -15.91 -22.48 15.20
CA PHE A 136 -14.87 -23.31 15.80
C PHE A 136 -14.45 -22.88 17.22
N GLY A 137 -15.18 -21.96 17.88
CA GLY A 137 -14.92 -21.50 19.25
C GLY A 137 -13.55 -20.82 19.41
N GLN A 138 -12.99 -20.29 18.34
CA GLN A 138 -11.67 -19.68 18.35
C GLN A 138 -11.73 -18.24 18.88
N SER A 139 -11.66 -18.10 20.19
CA SER A 139 -11.33 -16.79 20.78
C SER A 139 -9.86 -16.42 20.52
N GLY A 140 -9.46 -16.33 19.24
CA GLY A 140 -8.11 -16.05 18.76
C GLY A 140 -7.56 -17.16 17.84
N ILE A 141 -6.26 -17.04 17.48
CA ILE A 141 -5.60 -17.97 16.55
C ILE A 141 -5.41 -19.31 17.27
N GLY A 142 -6.08 -20.37 16.81
CA GLY A 142 -5.79 -21.76 17.18
C GLY A 142 -4.66 -22.34 16.35
N ILE A 143 -4.27 -23.60 16.66
CA ILE A 143 -3.29 -24.35 15.86
C ILE A 143 -3.92 -24.72 14.52
N ARG A 144 -3.30 -24.37 13.41
CA ARG A 144 -3.69 -24.76 12.06
C ARG A 144 -2.48 -24.83 11.14
N PHE A 145 -2.13 -26.05 10.73
CA PHE A 145 -1.08 -26.25 9.73
C PHE A 145 -1.35 -27.46 8.86
N PHE A 146 -0.74 -27.47 7.70
CA PHE A 146 -0.80 -28.54 6.72
C PHE A 146 0.58 -29.10 6.48
N ILE A 147 0.64 -30.40 6.28
CA ILE A 147 1.84 -31.12 5.92
C ILE A 147 1.61 -31.79 4.56
N LEU A 148 2.37 -31.37 3.57
CA LEU A 148 2.38 -31.95 2.24
C LEU A 148 3.49 -32.98 2.14
N ILE A 149 3.12 -34.21 1.77
CA ILE A 149 4.03 -35.34 1.65
C ILE A 149 4.10 -35.73 0.18
N LEU A 150 5.30 -35.66 -0.38
CA LEU A 150 5.59 -35.97 -1.78
C LEU A 150 6.56 -37.15 -1.87
N PRO A 151 6.48 -38.00 -2.91
CA PRO A 151 7.50 -39.02 -3.15
C PRO A 151 8.82 -38.34 -3.53
N LYS A 152 9.93 -38.89 -3.05
CA LYS A 152 11.27 -38.33 -3.33
C LYS A 152 11.78 -38.67 -4.74
N ALA A 153 11.27 -39.76 -5.31
CA ALA A 153 11.59 -40.17 -6.69
C ALA A 153 10.88 -39.27 -7.69
N GLU A 154 11.59 -38.80 -8.72
CA GLU A 154 10.96 -38.08 -9.83
C GLU A 154 9.94 -39.02 -10.51
N ASN A 155 8.69 -38.55 -10.69
CA ASN A 155 7.54 -39.33 -11.13
C ASN A 155 7.15 -40.51 -10.23
N GLY A 156 7.56 -40.51 -8.93
CA GLY A 156 7.14 -41.50 -7.97
C GLY A 156 5.64 -41.43 -7.67
N THR A 157 5.16 -42.44 -7.01
CA THR A 157 3.76 -42.49 -6.52
C THR A 157 3.74 -42.66 -4.99
N MET A 158 2.71 -42.13 -4.35
CA MET A 158 2.45 -42.39 -2.92
C MET A 158 1.91 -43.80 -2.69
N LEU A 159 1.47 -44.51 -3.76
CA LEU A 159 0.92 -45.89 -3.69
C LEU A 159 2.05 -46.94 -3.66
N ASP A 160 3.01 -46.74 -2.74
CA ASP A 160 4.04 -47.74 -2.40
C ASP A 160 4.02 -47.98 -0.89
N GLU A 161 4.11 -49.21 -0.47
CA GLU A 161 4.06 -49.59 0.96
C GLU A 161 5.06 -48.82 1.82
N LYS A 162 6.31 -48.68 1.33
CA LYS A 162 7.38 -47.99 2.05
C LYS A 162 7.15 -46.47 2.14
N VAL A 163 6.55 -45.92 1.11
CA VAL A 163 6.21 -44.48 1.05
C VAL A 163 5.04 -44.17 1.99
N LEU A 164 4.02 -45.05 1.99
CA LEU A 164 2.86 -44.94 2.88
C LEU A 164 3.26 -45.12 4.35
N ASP A 165 4.12 -46.13 4.65
CA ASP A 165 4.60 -46.37 6.02
C ASP A 165 5.35 -45.14 6.55
N GLU A 166 6.20 -44.50 5.73
CA GLU A 166 6.91 -43.30 6.11
C GLU A 166 5.99 -42.06 6.22
N ALA A 167 4.91 -42.01 5.43
CA ALA A 167 3.87 -40.98 5.58
C ALA A 167 3.09 -41.12 6.89
N VAL A 168 2.74 -42.33 7.29
CA VAL A 168 2.12 -42.60 8.59
C VAL A 168 3.09 -42.32 9.76
N GLU A 169 4.40 -42.57 9.57
CA GLU A 169 5.42 -42.20 10.56
C GLU A 169 5.47 -40.67 10.78
N VAL A 170 5.33 -39.85 9.72
CA VAL A 170 5.23 -38.38 9.83
C VAL A 170 4.07 -37.99 10.72
N ASP A 171 2.90 -38.58 10.53
CA ASP A 171 1.73 -38.32 11.38
C ASP A 171 2.00 -38.69 12.83
N ASN A 172 2.55 -39.86 13.08
CA ASN A 172 2.92 -40.31 14.42
C ASN A 172 3.93 -39.40 15.14
N ILE A 173 4.90 -38.85 14.39
CA ILE A 173 5.88 -37.91 14.95
C ILE A 173 5.18 -36.63 15.41
N ILE A 174 4.27 -36.10 14.62
CA ILE A 174 3.53 -34.87 14.97
C ILE A 174 2.60 -35.13 16.16
N GLN A 175 1.89 -36.24 16.14
CA GLN A 175 0.93 -36.56 17.17
C GLN A 175 1.57 -36.81 18.56
N LYS A 176 2.79 -37.36 18.64
CA LYS A 176 3.39 -37.81 19.86
C LYS A 176 4.65 -37.08 20.28
N ASN A 177 5.51 -36.68 19.33
CA ASN A 177 6.89 -36.23 19.64
C ASN A 177 7.04 -34.70 19.69
N LEU A 178 6.14 -33.95 19.00
CA LEU A 178 6.20 -32.51 19.00
C LEU A 178 5.21 -31.95 20.03
N THR A 179 5.69 -31.13 20.95
CA THR A 179 4.92 -30.67 22.12
C THR A 179 4.75 -29.16 22.13
N ILE A 180 3.64 -28.68 22.72
CA ILE A 180 3.35 -27.30 23.01
C ILE A 180 3.29 -27.10 24.53
N TYR A 181 3.92 -26.01 25.02
CA TYR A 181 3.91 -25.69 26.42
C TYR A 181 2.59 -25.00 26.84
N ASN A 182 1.88 -25.63 27.78
CA ASN A 182 0.66 -25.07 28.35
C ASN A 182 0.97 -24.39 29.69
N ARG A 183 0.71 -23.08 29.78
CA ARG A 183 1.04 -22.25 30.95
C ARG A 183 0.11 -22.48 32.14
N ILE A 184 -1.10 -23.03 31.92
CA ILE A 184 -2.04 -23.35 33.00
C ILE A 184 -1.65 -24.66 33.67
N THR A 185 -1.39 -25.69 32.86
CA THR A 185 -1.01 -27.01 33.34
C THR A 185 0.46 -27.12 33.71
N ASN A 186 1.30 -26.13 33.28
CA ASN A 186 2.75 -26.15 33.42
C ASN A 186 3.40 -27.40 32.84
N LYS A 187 2.84 -27.95 31.78
CA LYS A 187 3.31 -29.17 31.11
C LYS A 187 3.46 -28.94 29.62
N GLU A 188 4.31 -29.72 29.02
CA GLU A 188 4.34 -29.88 27.57
C GLU A 188 3.29 -30.91 27.19
N GLU A 189 2.42 -30.53 26.26
CA GLU A 189 1.31 -31.32 25.75
C GLU A 189 1.57 -31.68 24.28
N SER A 190 1.39 -32.95 23.93
CA SER A 190 1.49 -33.39 22.52
C SER A 190 0.19 -33.12 21.76
N TYR A 191 0.25 -33.20 20.42
CA TYR A 191 -0.93 -32.92 19.58
C TYR A 191 -2.12 -33.83 19.99
N ASN A 192 -1.90 -35.10 20.26
CA ASN A 192 -2.94 -36.04 20.70
C ASN A 192 -3.68 -35.59 21.97
N GLN A 193 -3.06 -34.78 22.81
CA GLN A 193 -3.69 -34.30 24.06
C GLN A 193 -4.48 -32.99 23.82
N VAL A 194 -4.21 -32.30 22.75
CA VAL A 194 -4.76 -30.95 22.48
C VAL A 194 -5.73 -30.91 21.29
N CYS A 195 -5.73 -31.91 20.43
CA CYS A 195 -6.54 -31.98 19.20
C CYS A 195 -8.05 -32.07 19.47
N ARG A 196 -8.50 -32.57 20.61
CA ARG A 196 -9.93 -32.75 21.03
C ARG A 196 -10.82 -33.32 19.92
N ARG A 197 -11.61 -32.46 19.27
CA ARG A 197 -12.56 -32.85 18.21
C ARG A 197 -11.89 -33.20 16.88
N PHE A 198 -10.61 -32.87 16.70
CA PHE A 198 -9.89 -32.99 15.42
C PHE A 198 -8.82 -34.09 15.40
N CYS A 199 -8.80 -34.98 16.43
CA CYS A 199 -7.77 -36.01 16.54
C CYS A 199 -7.79 -37.01 15.39
N THR A 200 -8.95 -37.30 14.85
CA THR A 200 -9.19 -38.33 13.82
C THR A 200 -9.17 -37.80 12.38
N ILE A 201 -8.83 -36.52 12.17
CA ILE A 201 -8.92 -35.88 10.85
C ILE A 201 -7.99 -36.53 9.81
N ASN A 202 -6.86 -37.11 10.24
CA ASN A 202 -5.87 -37.76 9.39
C ASN A 202 -5.98 -39.30 9.39
N ASP A 203 -6.92 -39.88 10.16
CA ASP A 203 -7.15 -41.33 10.21
C ASP A 203 -7.40 -41.97 8.83
N PRO A 204 -8.05 -41.28 7.85
CA PRO A 204 -8.21 -41.80 6.50
C PRO A 204 -6.90 -42.26 5.84
N VAL A 205 -5.80 -41.54 6.06
CA VAL A 205 -4.49 -41.90 5.51
C VAL A 205 -3.94 -43.16 6.16
N SER A 206 -4.04 -43.26 7.48
CA SER A 206 -3.58 -44.41 8.25
C SER A 206 -4.40 -45.69 7.93
N LEU A 207 -5.74 -45.57 7.87
CA LEU A 207 -6.63 -46.66 7.48
C LEU A 207 -6.37 -47.14 6.06
N PHE A 208 -6.19 -46.23 5.12
CA PHE A 208 -5.82 -46.56 3.75
C PHE A 208 -4.47 -47.30 3.69
N ALA A 209 -3.45 -46.83 4.43
CA ALA A 209 -2.16 -47.53 4.48
C ALA A 209 -2.27 -48.95 5.02
N ILE A 210 -3.11 -49.16 6.06
CA ILE A 210 -3.38 -50.51 6.60
C ILE A 210 -4.04 -51.39 5.54
N GLY A 211 -5.12 -50.93 4.90
CA GLY A 211 -5.80 -51.68 3.85
C GLY A 211 -4.91 -51.95 2.64
N TRP A 212 -4.03 -51.00 2.26
CA TRP A 212 -3.04 -51.18 1.20
C TRP A 212 -2.07 -52.30 1.53
N LYS A 213 -1.54 -52.28 2.73
CA LYS A 213 -0.61 -53.32 3.22
C LYS A 213 -1.24 -54.69 3.25
N GLU A 214 -2.47 -54.80 3.76
CA GLU A 214 -3.25 -56.06 3.75
C GLU A 214 -3.40 -56.62 2.33
N GLN A 215 -3.84 -55.82 1.37
CA GLN A 215 -4.00 -56.26 -0.02
C GLN A 215 -2.67 -56.65 -0.69
N GLN A 216 -1.58 -55.96 -0.36
CA GLN A 216 -0.25 -56.31 -0.89
C GLN A 216 0.32 -57.58 -0.26
N GLU A 217 0.07 -57.85 1.00
CA GLU A 217 0.43 -59.10 1.69
C GLU A 217 -0.34 -60.32 1.10
N ASN A 218 -1.65 -60.17 0.87
CA ASN A 218 -2.46 -61.19 0.24
C ASN A 218 -1.96 -61.51 -1.17
N LEU A 219 -1.61 -60.48 -1.94
CA LEU A 219 -1.04 -60.67 -3.28
C LEU A 219 0.32 -61.39 -3.25
N ARG A 220 1.17 -61.06 -2.28
CA ARG A 220 2.51 -61.70 -2.12
C ARG A 220 2.39 -63.16 -1.72
N ASN A 221 1.42 -63.48 -0.86
CA ASN A 221 1.17 -64.84 -0.35
C ASN A 221 0.35 -65.70 -1.30
N GLY A 222 -0.17 -65.09 -2.40
CA GLY A 222 -1.08 -65.81 -3.32
C GLY A 222 -2.48 -66.07 -2.76
N GLU A 223 -2.85 -65.34 -1.70
CA GLU A 223 -4.16 -65.37 -1.07
C GLU A 223 -5.20 -64.56 -1.84
N PRO A 224 -6.50 -64.86 -1.77
CA PRO A 224 -7.54 -64.06 -2.40
C PRO A 224 -7.59 -62.66 -1.78
N LEU A 225 -7.86 -61.67 -2.61
CA LEU A 225 -8.03 -60.28 -2.18
C LEU A 225 -9.22 -60.18 -1.18
N ASN A 226 -9.05 -59.38 -0.14
CA ASN A 226 -10.13 -59.16 0.82
C ASN A 226 -11.24 -58.32 0.15
N GLU A 227 -12.43 -58.92 -0.03
CA GLU A 227 -13.60 -58.27 -0.62
C GLU A 227 -14.16 -57.12 0.22
N LYS A 228 -13.85 -57.11 1.52
CA LYS A 228 -14.26 -56.06 2.45
C LYS A 228 -13.33 -54.83 2.40
N THR A 229 -12.20 -54.91 1.68
CA THR A 229 -11.22 -53.85 1.54
C THR A 229 -11.11 -53.47 0.06
N ARG A 230 -11.76 -52.35 -0.34
CA ARG A 230 -11.70 -51.76 -1.69
C ARG A 230 -11.13 -50.34 -1.61
N LEU A 231 -9.96 -50.12 -2.19
CA LEU A 231 -9.19 -48.90 -2.04
C LEU A 231 -9.41 -47.94 -3.21
N ASN A 232 -10.64 -47.60 -3.45
CA ASN A 232 -11.03 -46.70 -4.55
C ASN A 232 -11.01 -45.20 -4.11
N TYR A 233 -10.78 -44.33 -5.03
CA TYR A 233 -10.92 -42.89 -4.86
C TYR A 233 -12.25 -42.44 -5.49
N PRO A 234 -13.02 -41.52 -4.93
CA PRO A 234 -12.71 -40.76 -3.70
C PRO A 234 -13.04 -41.50 -2.37
N PHE A 235 -13.82 -42.55 -2.42
CA PHE A 235 -14.22 -43.34 -1.26
C PHE A 235 -13.57 -44.72 -1.30
N SER A 236 -12.80 -44.98 -0.26
CA SER A 236 -12.27 -46.32 0.02
C SER A 236 -13.12 -47.04 1.05
N LYS A 237 -13.12 -48.37 0.97
CA LYS A 237 -13.69 -49.23 1.98
C LYS A 237 -12.59 -50.08 2.56
N VAL A 238 -12.34 -49.96 3.85
CA VAL A 238 -11.30 -50.69 4.56
C VAL A 238 -11.95 -51.48 5.69
N MET A 239 -11.93 -52.80 5.61
CA MET A 239 -12.62 -53.70 6.58
C MET A 239 -14.09 -53.31 6.82
N ASP A 240 -14.82 -53.05 5.74
CA ASP A 240 -16.21 -52.55 5.73
C ASP A 240 -16.43 -51.13 6.21
N MET A 241 -15.40 -50.40 6.70
CA MET A 241 -15.46 -48.99 7.07
C MET A 241 -15.28 -48.08 5.84
N ASN A 242 -16.16 -47.10 5.69
CA ASN A 242 -16.04 -46.10 4.60
C ASN A 242 -15.03 -45.01 4.97
N VAL A 243 -14.08 -44.76 4.10
CA VAL A 243 -12.99 -43.82 4.28
C VAL A 243 -13.00 -42.83 3.12
N ASN A 244 -13.16 -41.54 3.42
CA ASN A 244 -13.08 -40.44 2.43
C ASN A 244 -11.65 -39.96 2.27
N LEU A 245 -11.09 -40.08 1.07
CA LEU A 245 -9.72 -39.71 0.72
C LEU A 245 -9.59 -38.34 0.09
N GLN A 246 -10.69 -37.67 -0.27
CA GLN A 246 -10.66 -36.40 -1.01
C GLN A 246 -9.88 -35.28 -0.33
N LEU A 247 -9.90 -35.25 1.00
CA LEU A 247 -9.18 -34.24 1.79
C LEU A 247 -7.67 -34.46 1.88
N SER A 248 -7.24 -35.71 1.59
CA SER A 248 -5.85 -36.11 1.84
C SER A 248 -5.07 -36.52 0.59
N PHE A 249 -5.72 -37.03 -0.46
CA PHE A 249 -5.06 -37.60 -1.64
C PHE A 249 -5.23 -36.68 -2.85
N PHE A 250 -4.12 -36.24 -3.43
CA PHE A 250 -4.10 -35.27 -4.53
C PHE A 250 -3.21 -35.73 -5.68
N GLY A 251 -3.50 -35.25 -6.90
CA GLY A 251 -2.81 -35.70 -8.10
C GLY A 251 -3.10 -37.16 -8.39
N VAL A 252 -4.37 -37.57 -8.29
CA VAL A 252 -4.80 -38.96 -8.49
C VAL A 252 -4.97 -39.22 -9.98
N GLU A 253 -4.22 -40.19 -10.50
CA GLU A 253 -4.40 -40.71 -11.85
C GLU A 253 -5.18 -42.05 -11.78
N PHE A 254 -6.24 -42.12 -12.57
CA PHE A 254 -7.10 -43.30 -12.61
C PHE A 254 -6.62 -44.32 -13.63
N GLY A 255 -6.68 -45.62 -13.26
CA GLY A 255 -6.36 -46.72 -14.13
C GLY A 255 -7.03 -48.00 -13.69
N ASN A 256 -7.15 -48.93 -14.62
CA ASN A 256 -7.82 -50.25 -14.35
C ASN A 256 -6.81 -51.39 -14.17
N SER A 257 -5.56 -51.08 -13.86
CA SER A 257 -4.49 -52.07 -13.78
C SER A 257 -4.59 -53.00 -12.54
N ARG A 258 -5.35 -52.56 -11.51
CA ARG A 258 -5.46 -53.28 -10.21
C ARG A 258 -6.94 -53.55 -9.86
N ASN A 259 -7.27 -54.74 -9.46
CA ASN A 259 -8.64 -55.14 -9.17
C ASN A 259 -9.21 -54.60 -7.84
N TYR A 260 -8.35 -54.12 -6.93
CA TYR A 260 -8.72 -53.66 -5.59
C TYR A 260 -8.67 -52.12 -5.47
N THR A 261 -8.23 -51.40 -6.49
CA THR A 261 -8.20 -49.92 -6.51
C THR A 261 -8.41 -49.41 -7.94
N ASN A 262 -9.05 -48.26 -8.07
CA ASN A 262 -9.19 -47.50 -9.32
C ASN A 262 -8.04 -46.51 -9.51
N MET A 263 -7.12 -46.37 -8.53
CA MET A 263 -5.96 -45.46 -8.61
C MET A 263 -4.73 -46.13 -9.19
N GLU A 264 -4.13 -45.55 -10.18
CA GLU A 264 -2.84 -45.96 -10.72
C GLU A 264 -1.68 -45.23 -10.08
N LYS A 265 -1.85 -43.94 -9.84
CA LYS A 265 -0.84 -43.05 -9.24
C LYS A 265 -1.49 -42.04 -8.30
N VAL A 266 -0.82 -41.73 -7.23
CA VAL A 266 -1.12 -40.61 -6.33
C VAL A 266 0.16 -39.80 -6.13
N GLU A 267 0.12 -38.53 -6.43
CA GLU A 267 1.33 -37.70 -6.43
C GLU A 267 1.63 -37.08 -5.06
N MET A 268 0.59 -36.83 -4.26
CA MET A 268 0.76 -36.13 -2.98
C MET A 268 -0.27 -36.57 -1.94
N ILE A 269 0.17 -36.65 -0.69
CA ILE A 269 -0.70 -36.78 0.47
C ILE A 269 -0.61 -35.52 1.31
N VAL A 270 -1.75 -35.00 1.75
CA VAL A 270 -1.85 -33.83 2.63
C VAL A 270 -2.42 -34.26 3.98
N LEU A 271 -1.72 -33.91 5.07
CA LEU A 271 -2.21 -34.08 6.43
C LEU A 271 -2.61 -32.72 6.99
N LEU A 272 -3.79 -32.64 7.59
CA LEU A 272 -4.32 -31.43 8.21
C LEU A 272 -4.26 -31.55 9.72
N TYR A 273 -3.71 -30.54 10.38
CA TYR A 273 -3.69 -30.44 11.84
C TYR A 273 -4.43 -29.19 12.30
N ARG A 274 -5.36 -29.41 13.22
CA ARG A 274 -6.17 -28.34 13.78
C ARG A 274 -6.38 -28.59 15.27
N ALA A 275 -6.27 -27.54 16.07
CA ALA A 275 -6.65 -27.60 17.47
C ALA A 275 -7.28 -26.27 17.89
N GLU A 276 -8.33 -26.37 18.70
CA GLU A 276 -8.99 -25.20 19.30
C GLU A 276 -8.07 -24.55 20.32
N ARG A 277 -8.21 -23.24 20.49
CA ARG A 277 -7.45 -22.52 21.50
C ARG A 277 -7.96 -22.87 22.88
N ILE A 278 -7.22 -23.69 23.59
CA ILE A 278 -7.46 -23.96 24.99
C ILE A 278 -6.84 -22.84 25.82
N GLY A 279 -7.50 -22.40 26.89
CA GLY A 279 -6.91 -21.42 27.80
C GLY A 279 -5.51 -21.88 28.27
N GLY A 280 -4.56 -20.95 28.28
CA GLY A 280 -3.17 -21.22 28.71
C GLY A 280 -2.12 -21.09 27.62
N TRP A 281 -2.50 -21.07 26.36
CA TRP A 281 -1.58 -20.76 25.25
C TRP A 281 -1.67 -19.28 24.85
N THR A 282 -0.53 -18.68 24.61
CA THR A 282 -0.44 -17.38 23.96
C THR A 282 -0.28 -17.57 22.44
N ASN A 283 -0.52 -16.51 21.67
CA ASN A 283 -0.24 -16.53 20.22
C ASN A 283 1.24 -16.86 19.94
N GLU A 284 2.14 -16.48 20.85
CA GLU A 284 3.57 -16.77 20.75
C GLU A 284 3.87 -18.27 20.96
N ASP A 285 3.16 -18.93 21.88
CA ASP A 285 3.31 -20.37 22.14
C ASP A 285 2.83 -21.18 20.93
N ILE A 286 1.68 -20.81 20.35
CA ILE A 286 1.15 -21.43 19.11
C ILE A 286 2.12 -21.24 17.95
N SER A 287 2.60 -20.00 17.75
CA SER A 287 3.55 -19.72 16.70
C SER A 287 4.86 -20.50 16.86
N ASN A 288 5.37 -20.61 18.08
CA ASN A 288 6.57 -21.38 18.37
C ASN A 288 6.36 -22.87 18.10
N TYR A 289 5.18 -23.42 18.42
CA TYR A 289 4.84 -24.79 18.12
C TYR A 289 4.80 -25.08 16.62
N GLU A 290 4.04 -24.27 15.86
CA GLU A 290 3.96 -24.38 14.40
C GLU A 290 5.33 -24.24 13.73
N MET A 291 6.16 -23.33 14.24
CA MET A 291 7.53 -23.15 13.75
C MET A 291 8.44 -24.32 14.15
N SER A 292 8.23 -24.93 15.31
CA SER A 292 8.99 -26.13 15.73
C SER A 292 8.71 -27.31 14.80
N VAL A 293 7.42 -27.50 14.41
CA VAL A 293 7.01 -28.51 13.42
C VAL A 293 7.71 -28.25 12.08
N SER A 294 7.62 -27.02 11.58
CA SER A 294 8.23 -26.66 10.29
C SER A 294 9.75 -26.82 10.30
N ASN A 295 10.41 -26.41 11.37
CA ASN A 295 11.86 -26.55 11.52
C ASN A 295 12.30 -28.00 11.66
N TYR A 296 11.50 -28.84 12.32
CA TYR A 296 11.79 -30.27 12.45
C TYR A 296 11.84 -30.95 11.08
N PHE A 297 10.80 -30.75 10.26
CA PHE A 297 10.75 -31.34 8.91
C PHE A 297 11.75 -30.73 7.93
N LYS A 298 12.11 -29.49 8.10
CA LYS A 298 13.12 -28.83 7.26
C LYS A 298 14.56 -29.26 7.58
N ASN A 299 14.90 -29.43 8.86
CA ASN A 299 16.30 -29.57 9.29
C ASN A 299 16.62 -30.94 9.87
N ASN A 300 15.69 -31.62 10.56
CA ASN A 300 15.96 -32.82 11.33
C ASN A 300 15.41 -34.11 10.70
N PHE A 301 14.31 -33.98 9.94
CA PHE A 301 13.72 -35.13 9.27
C PHE A 301 14.41 -35.39 7.94
N THR A 302 15.02 -36.56 7.81
CA THR A 302 15.62 -37.02 6.55
C THR A 302 14.82 -38.21 6.04
N GLY A 303 13.67 -37.94 5.41
CA GLY A 303 12.87 -38.97 4.76
C GLY A 303 13.70 -39.75 3.75
N LYS A 304 13.58 -41.07 3.75
CA LYS A 304 14.27 -41.94 2.80
C LYS A 304 13.55 -41.98 1.47
N TYR A 305 12.22 -42.09 1.50
CA TYR A 305 11.36 -42.23 0.33
C TYR A 305 10.49 -41.01 0.08
N ILE A 306 10.24 -40.17 1.10
CA ILE A 306 9.37 -39.01 1.02
C ILE A 306 10.12 -37.71 1.25
N ARG A 307 9.51 -36.64 0.76
CA ARG A 307 9.83 -35.25 1.05
C ARG A 307 8.63 -34.60 1.73
N VAL A 308 8.88 -33.89 2.82
CA VAL A 308 7.84 -33.26 3.63
C VAL A 308 7.96 -31.76 3.56
N LEU A 309 6.85 -31.08 3.23
CA LEU A 309 6.72 -29.64 3.26
C LEU A 309 5.63 -29.25 4.25
N SER A 310 5.86 -28.23 5.06
CA SER A 310 4.90 -27.74 6.04
C SER A 310 4.50 -26.29 5.74
N ILE A 311 3.22 -25.99 5.91
CA ILE A 311 2.68 -24.63 5.80
C ILE A 311 1.78 -24.34 7.00
N SER A 312 2.00 -23.16 7.61
CA SER A 312 1.16 -22.62 8.67
C SER A 312 1.05 -21.11 8.56
N THR A 313 0.08 -20.53 9.25
CA THR A 313 -0.08 -19.07 9.32
C THR A 313 1.15 -18.42 9.96
N SER A 314 1.71 -19.04 11.00
CA SER A 314 2.92 -18.54 11.66
C SER A 314 4.15 -18.60 10.76
N TYR A 315 4.28 -19.66 9.95
CA TYR A 315 5.37 -19.76 8.99
C TYR A 315 5.30 -18.69 7.93
N ALA A 316 4.10 -18.41 7.40
CA ALA A 316 3.88 -17.32 6.46
C ALA A 316 4.28 -15.97 7.07
N GLN A 317 3.91 -15.70 8.34
CA GLN A 317 4.30 -14.47 9.04
C GLN A 317 5.82 -14.33 9.18
N VAL A 318 6.53 -15.41 9.51
CA VAL A 318 8.00 -15.41 9.62
C VAL A 318 8.66 -15.13 8.27
N GLU A 319 8.14 -15.70 7.17
CA GLU A 319 8.63 -15.41 5.81
C GLU A 319 8.36 -13.95 5.39
N PHE A 320 7.22 -13.37 5.78
CA PHE A 320 6.98 -11.93 5.62
C PHE A 320 7.98 -11.07 6.41
N ASP A 321 8.28 -11.43 7.65
CA ASP A 321 9.29 -10.72 8.44
C ASP A 321 10.69 -10.87 7.85
N ARG A 322 11.02 -12.02 7.28
CA ARG A 322 12.27 -12.26 6.55
C ARG A 322 12.36 -11.34 5.33
N SER A 323 11.27 -11.23 4.56
CA SER A 323 11.18 -10.30 3.42
C SER A 323 11.41 -8.85 3.86
N GLY A 324 10.82 -8.43 4.96
CA GLY A 324 11.01 -7.10 5.53
C GLY A 324 12.46 -6.82 5.96
N LYS A 325 13.17 -7.81 6.51
CA LYS A 325 14.60 -7.67 6.87
C LYS A 325 15.49 -7.54 5.63
N ILE A 326 15.22 -8.35 4.60
CA ILE A 326 15.92 -8.28 3.32
C ILE A 326 15.70 -6.90 2.70
N LEU A 327 14.46 -6.39 2.69
CA LEU A 327 14.12 -5.07 2.17
C LEU A 327 14.95 -3.95 2.82
N ILE A 328 15.05 -3.93 4.16
CA ILE A 328 15.83 -2.90 4.88
C ILE A 328 17.30 -2.89 4.45
N THR A 329 17.91 -4.06 4.26
CA THR A 329 19.30 -4.17 3.82
C THR A 329 19.51 -3.50 2.46
N PHE A 330 18.63 -3.74 1.51
CA PHE A 330 18.73 -3.19 0.15
C PHE A 330 18.33 -1.71 0.07
N VAL A 331 17.38 -1.26 0.86
CA VAL A 331 17.08 0.17 1.03
C VAL A 331 18.34 0.91 1.50
N SER A 332 19.12 0.32 2.40
CA SER A 332 20.40 0.90 2.85
C SER A 332 21.42 1.00 1.71
N VAL A 333 21.52 0.00 0.85
CA VAL A 333 22.38 0.05 -0.35
C VAL A 333 21.88 1.12 -1.33
N GLY A 334 20.58 1.18 -1.59
CA GLY A 334 19.95 2.22 -2.42
C GLY A 334 20.24 3.62 -1.90
N LEU A 335 20.18 3.83 -0.59
CA LEU A 335 20.53 5.10 0.06
C LEU A 335 22.01 5.48 -0.19
N ILE A 336 22.93 4.55 -0.09
CA ILE A 336 24.36 4.81 -0.36
C ILE A 336 24.55 5.25 -1.82
N ILE A 337 23.94 4.54 -2.78
CA ILE A 337 23.99 4.88 -4.20
C ILE A 337 23.41 6.27 -4.45
N MET A 338 22.28 6.59 -3.83
CA MET A 338 21.62 7.88 -3.93
C MET A 338 22.47 9.01 -3.34
N CYS A 339 23.10 8.80 -2.19
CA CYS A 339 24.03 9.75 -1.60
C CYS A 339 25.24 10.01 -2.52
N LEU A 340 25.80 8.98 -3.13
CA LEU A 340 26.90 9.11 -4.10
C LEU A 340 26.44 9.86 -5.36
N ALA A 341 25.27 9.54 -5.90
CA ALA A 341 24.68 10.24 -7.05
C ALA A 341 24.41 11.72 -6.72
N SER A 342 23.83 12.00 -5.54
CA SER A 342 23.60 13.37 -5.05
C SER A 342 24.91 14.16 -4.90
N LEU A 343 25.94 13.57 -4.29
CA LEU A 343 27.26 14.19 -4.16
C LEU A 343 27.88 14.52 -5.52
N LEU A 344 27.81 13.58 -6.47
CA LEU A 344 28.34 13.75 -7.82
C LEU A 344 27.56 14.85 -8.57
N SER A 345 26.25 14.79 -8.55
CA SER A 345 25.34 15.70 -9.24
C SER A 345 25.48 17.13 -8.69
N ASN A 346 25.50 17.31 -7.36
CA ASN A 346 25.69 18.62 -6.75
C ASN A 346 27.10 19.16 -6.99
N SER A 347 28.13 18.33 -6.98
CA SER A 347 29.51 18.72 -7.29
C SER A 347 29.64 19.19 -8.74
N LEU A 348 28.97 18.50 -9.67
CA LEU A 348 28.90 18.87 -11.08
C LEU A 348 28.21 20.22 -11.27
N SER A 349 27.04 20.41 -10.64
CA SER A 349 26.26 21.66 -10.65
C SER A 349 27.08 22.82 -10.06
N ALA A 350 27.68 22.65 -8.88
CA ALA A 350 28.52 23.65 -8.24
C ALA A 350 29.76 24.02 -9.09
N THR A 351 30.34 23.04 -9.79
CA THR A 351 31.45 23.25 -10.70
C THR A 351 31.02 24.08 -11.92
N PHE A 352 29.85 23.76 -12.46
CA PHE A 352 29.25 24.47 -13.58
C PHE A 352 28.96 25.96 -13.24
N MET A 353 28.33 26.19 -12.06
CA MET A 353 28.03 27.55 -11.56
C MET A 353 29.24 28.29 -11.00
N ARG A 354 30.45 27.76 -11.09
CA ARG A 354 31.69 28.33 -10.51
C ARG A 354 31.62 28.54 -8.99
N GLN A 355 30.92 27.66 -8.28
CA GLN A 355 30.70 27.72 -6.84
C GLN A 355 31.20 26.47 -6.12
N PHE A 356 32.12 25.74 -6.74
CA PHE A 356 32.67 24.53 -6.10
C PHE A 356 33.37 24.87 -4.79
N SER A 357 32.92 24.26 -3.69
CA SER A 357 33.45 24.38 -2.35
C SER A 357 33.25 23.07 -1.59
N PHE A 358 34.14 22.71 -0.71
CA PHE A 358 33.99 21.55 0.14
C PHE A 358 32.75 21.62 1.05
N TYR A 359 32.26 22.81 1.36
CA TYR A 359 31.03 23.02 2.13
C TYR A 359 29.74 22.61 1.39
N LYS A 360 29.80 22.27 0.08
CA LYS A 360 28.69 21.73 -0.69
C LYS A 360 28.46 20.23 -0.44
N PHE A 361 29.48 19.49 0.04
CA PHE A 361 29.34 18.06 0.35
C PHE A 361 28.35 17.79 1.48
N PRO A 362 28.43 18.45 2.66
CA PRO A 362 27.42 18.28 3.69
C PRO A 362 26.00 18.61 3.20
N VAL A 363 25.82 19.65 2.38
CA VAL A 363 24.52 20.03 1.84
C VAL A 363 23.95 18.91 0.97
N ALA A 364 24.74 18.32 0.07
CA ALA A 364 24.32 17.21 -0.77
C ALA A 364 24.02 15.94 0.03
N LEU A 365 24.77 15.67 1.11
CA LEU A 365 24.54 14.53 2.00
C LEU A 365 23.23 14.72 2.78
N PHE A 366 23.00 15.91 3.32
CA PHE A 366 21.77 16.21 4.07
C PHE A 366 20.52 16.26 3.17
N ALA A 367 20.66 16.49 1.87
CA ALA A 367 19.56 16.35 0.92
C ALA A 367 18.95 14.93 0.93
N CYS A 368 19.79 13.89 1.17
CA CYS A 368 19.32 12.51 1.29
C CYS A 368 18.99 12.11 2.75
N LEU A 369 19.77 12.61 3.72
CA LEU A 369 19.57 12.26 5.13
C LEU A 369 18.31 12.90 5.73
N CYS A 370 17.91 14.08 5.26
CA CYS A 370 16.76 14.80 5.80
C CYS A 370 15.46 14.01 5.65
N PRO A 371 15.07 13.51 4.46
CA PRO A 371 13.88 12.68 4.28
C PRO A 371 13.94 11.38 5.08
N LEU A 372 15.13 10.76 5.18
CA LEU A 372 15.30 9.53 5.96
C LEU A 372 15.08 9.78 7.47
N MET A 373 15.63 10.86 7.99
CA MET A 373 15.41 11.26 9.39
C MET A 373 13.93 11.62 9.63
N ALA A 374 13.29 12.27 8.68
CA ALA A 374 11.88 12.63 8.72
C ALA A 374 10.99 11.39 8.81
N SER A 375 11.22 10.40 7.95
CA SER A 375 10.50 9.13 7.95
C SER A 375 10.68 8.37 9.27
N GLY A 376 11.90 8.26 9.80
CA GLY A 376 12.15 7.65 11.10
C GLY A 376 11.47 8.38 12.26
N THR A 377 11.41 9.71 12.21
CA THR A 377 10.70 10.53 13.21
C THR A 377 9.19 10.32 13.11
N ALA A 378 8.63 10.34 11.91
CA ALA A 378 7.20 10.18 11.66
C ALA A 378 6.69 8.81 12.11
N LEU A 379 7.38 7.74 11.69
CA LEU A 379 7.03 6.37 12.11
C LEU A 379 7.13 6.21 13.63
N GLY A 380 8.17 6.78 14.26
CA GLY A 380 8.29 6.79 15.70
C GLY A 380 7.13 7.51 16.40
N LEU A 381 6.69 8.66 15.87
CA LEU A 381 5.53 9.40 16.39
C LEU A 381 4.23 8.59 16.25
N LEU A 382 4.02 7.93 15.11
CA LEU A 382 2.88 7.04 14.90
C LEU A 382 2.86 5.88 15.91
N PHE A 383 4.03 5.29 16.19
CA PHE A 383 4.14 4.22 17.19
C PHE A 383 3.95 4.73 18.62
N PHE A 384 4.25 5.99 18.91
CA PHE A 384 3.84 6.63 20.16
C PHE A 384 2.33 6.85 20.24
N ALA A 385 1.69 7.15 19.13
CA ALA A 385 0.24 7.28 19.03
C ALA A 385 -0.51 5.92 19.08
N GLY A 386 0.21 4.79 19.14
CA GLY A 386 -0.40 3.46 19.25
C GLY A 386 -0.68 2.76 17.92
N VAL A 387 -0.20 3.30 16.80
CA VAL A 387 -0.31 2.64 15.49
C VAL A 387 0.54 1.38 15.48
N ARG A 388 0.02 0.28 14.92
CA ARG A 388 0.75 -1.00 14.83
C ARG A 388 1.93 -0.90 13.86
N ASN A 389 3.00 -1.64 14.16
CA ASN A 389 4.16 -1.75 13.28
C ASN A 389 3.98 -2.96 12.37
N ALA A 390 3.71 -2.74 11.09
CA ALA A 390 3.61 -3.77 10.07
C ALA A 390 4.77 -3.72 9.08
N SER A 391 5.07 -4.85 8.43
CA SER A 391 6.18 -4.95 7.48
C SER A 391 6.04 -4.02 6.29
N ILE A 392 4.81 -3.69 5.87
CA ILE A 392 4.54 -2.76 4.77
C ILE A 392 5.06 -1.34 5.04
N LEU A 393 5.07 -0.89 6.31
CA LEU A 393 5.65 0.41 6.69
C LEU A 393 7.17 0.49 6.44
N GLY A 394 7.84 -0.65 6.22
CA GLY A 394 9.24 -0.68 5.80
C GLY A 394 9.49 -0.06 4.41
N LEU A 395 8.46 0.11 3.58
CA LEU A 395 8.54 0.81 2.29
C LEU A 395 8.55 2.33 2.43
N THR A 396 7.93 2.88 3.49
CA THR A 396 7.78 4.33 3.70
C THR A 396 9.11 5.10 3.64
N PRO A 397 10.22 4.69 4.29
CA PRO A 397 11.48 5.40 4.18
C PRO A 397 12.01 5.53 2.76
N PHE A 398 11.79 4.51 1.92
CA PHE A 398 12.19 4.53 0.51
C PHE A 398 11.32 5.50 -0.31
N LEU A 399 10.01 5.49 -0.09
CA LEU A 399 9.07 6.36 -0.78
C LEU A 399 9.36 7.83 -0.46
N ILE A 400 9.54 8.15 0.83
CA ILE A 400 9.83 9.52 1.27
C ILE A 400 11.20 9.99 0.80
N LEU A 401 12.18 9.10 0.71
CA LEU A 401 13.49 9.43 0.17
C LEU A 401 13.39 9.84 -1.30
N ALA A 402 12.52 9.17 -2.08
CA ALA A 402 12.28 9.51 -3.47
C ALA A 402 11.63 10.89 -3.66
N ILE A 403 10.69 11.27 -2.79
CA ILE A 403 9.99 12.57 -2.83
C ILE A 403 10.89 13.70 -2.33
N GLY A 404 11.43 13.57 -1.12
CA GLY A 404 12.09 14.66 -0.41
C GLY A 404 13.40 15.14 -1.03
N ILE A 405 14.02 14.31 -1.87
CA ILE A 405 15.26 14.74 -2.55
C ILE A 405 15.00 15.78 -3.63
N ASP A 406 13.85 15.75 -4.29
CA ASP A 406 13.47 16.67 -5.36
C ASP A 406 13.37 18.10 -4.81
N ASP A 407 12.72 18.26 -3.66
CA ASP A 407 12.59 19.54 -2.96
C ASP A 407 13.96 20.09 -2.51
N ALA A 408 14.83 19.22 -2.02
CA ALA A 408 16.18 19.62 -1.63
C ALA A 408 17.01 20.13 -2.83
N PHE A 409 16.94 19.46 -3.99
CA PHE A 409 17.64 19.91 -5.19
C PHE A 409 17.10 21.22 -5.73
N LEU A 410 15.78 21.43 -5.66
CA LEU A 410 15.16 22.72 -6.02
C LEU A 410 15.71 23.85 -5.16
N MET A 411 15.81 23.66 -3.84
CA MET A 411 16.40 24.63 -2.92
C MET A 411 17.89 24.85 -3.18
N ILE A 412 18.67 23.78 -3.43
CA ILE A 412 20.10 23.90 -3.74
C ILE A 412 20.31 24.75 -5.00
N HIS A 413 19.52 24.49 -6.05
CA HIS A 413 19.67 25.21 -7.32
C HIS A 413 19.29 26.69 -7.18
N SER A 414 18.14 26.99 -6.55
CA SER A 414 17.74 28.38 -6.28
C SER A 414 18.79 29.10 -5.42
N TRP A 415 19.36 28.43 -4.40
CA TRP A 415 20.48 28.97 -3.62
C TRP A 415 21.70 29.27 -4.47
N GLN A 416 22.07 28.37 -5.39
CA GLN A 416 23.20 28.59 -6.30
C GLN A 416 22.97 29.77 -7.25
N MET A 417 21.73 29.91 -7.75
CA MET A 417 21.32 31.03 -8.61
C MET A 417 21.36 32.37 -7.85
N ALA A 418 20.82 32.44 -6.64
CA ALA A 418 20.85 33.62 -5.77
C ALA A 418 22.28 33.98 -5.40
N THR A 419 23.15 33.00 -5.13
CA THR A 419 24.60 33.24 -4.90
C THR A 419 25.28 33.79 -6.14
N SER A 420 24.95 33.27 -7.34
CA SER A 420 25.52 33.82 -8.61
C SER A 420 25.10 35.27 -8.83
N LYS A 421 23.84 35.61 -8.56
CA LYS A 421 23.30 36.98 -8.64
C LYS A 421 24.02 37.92 -7.64
N ARG A 422 24.21 37.47 -6.38
CA ARG A 422 24.96 38.21 -5.36
C ARG A 422 26.41 38.47 -5.79
N ARG A 423 27.10 37.47 -6.34
CA ARG A 423 28.47 37.61 -6.82
C ARG A 423 28.62 38.58 -8.00
N LYS A 424 27.63 38.59 -8.93
CA LYS A 424 27.60 39.53 -10.08
C LYS A 424 27.40 40.97 -9.63
N ASN A 425 26.62 41.21 -8.58
CA ASN A 425 26.34 42.56 -8.08
C ASN A 425 27.42 43.10 -7.14
N ASN A 426 28.57 42.41 -7.00
CA ASN A 426 29.70 42.79 -6.15
C ASN A 426 29.31 43.16 -4.70
N ILE A 427 28.28 42.58 -4.15
CA ILE A 427 27.85 42.79 -2.78
C ILE A 427 28.76 41.97 -1.85
N LEU A 428 30.02 42.35 -1.80
CA LEU A 428 30.94 41.97 -0.72
C LEU A 428 30.94 43.10 0.33
N PRO A 429 30.91 42.75 1.63
CA PRO A 429 31.12 43.79 2.67
C PRO A 429 32.40 44.53 2.37
N ALA A 430 32.35 45.85 2.35
CA ALA A 430 33.55 46.68 2.14
C ALA A 430 34.62 46.26 3.13
N ALA A 431 35.71 45.73 2.63
CA ALA A 431 36.88 45.41 3.47
C ALA A 431 37.42 46.76 3.98
N ILE A 432 37.26 47.01 5.26
CA ILE A 432 37.83 48.17 5.93
C ILE A 432 39.35 47.95 5.95
N ILE A 433 40.03 48.62 5.04
CA ILE A 433 41.49 48.71 5.03
C ILE A 433 41.85 49.84 5.97
N SER A 434 42.00 49.56 7.25
CA SER A 434 42.61 50.46 8.20
C SER A 434 43.99 49.90 8.55
N GLY A 435 45.00 50.65 8.16
CA GLY A 435 46.46 50.33 8.41
C GLY A 435 46.98 50.75 9.78
N ASP A 436 46.10 51.01 10.75
CA ASP A 436 46.55 51.46 12.07
C ASP A 436 46.40 50.38 13.13
N VAL A 437 47.23 50.41 14.14
CA VAL A 437 47.35 49.49 15.28
C VAL A 437 45.94 49.37 15.98
N ILE A 438 45.22 48.28 15.68
CA ILE A 438 43.87 48.07 16.20
C ILE A 438 43.99 47.40 17.56
N THR A 439 43.35 47.99 18.59
CA THR A 439 43.24 47.38 19.90
C THR A 439 42.40 46.10 19.82
N MET A 440 42.72 45.09 20.65
CA MET A 440 42.06 43.78 20.66
C MET A 440 40.55 43.86 20.77
N GLU A 441 40.03 44.92 21.38
CA GLU A 441 38.61 45.22 21.54
C GLU A 441 37.94 45.77 20.26
N ALA A 442 38.69 46.57 19.49
CA ALA A 442 38.25 47.09 18.20
C ALA A 442 38.22 45.98 17.16
N GLU A 443 39.17 45.03 17.18
CA GLU A 443 39.15 43.86 16.33
C GLU A 443 37.95 42.95 16.61
N LYS A 444 37.53 42.79 17.89
CA LYS A 444 36.35 42.05 18.28
C LYS A 444 35.05 42.68 17.80
N ARG A 445 34.95 44.03 17.92
CA ARG A 445 33.82 44.82 17.41
C ARG A 445 33.71 44.76 15.89
N LEU A 446 34.84 44.80 15.18
CA LEU A 446 34.91 44.70 13.72
C LEU A 446 34.47 43.30 13.21
N LYS A 447 34.93 42.26 13.85
CA LYS A 447 34.51 40.87 13.56
C LYS A 447 33.00 40.66 13.83
N GLU A 448 32.44 41.30 14.85
CA GLU A 448 31.02 41.24 15.17
C GLU A 448 30.19 42.02 14.13
N GLN A 449 30.65 43.18 13.67
CA GLN A 449 30.01 43.96 12.59
C GLN A 449 30.05 43.19 11.26
N GLN A 450 31.15 42.55 10.93
CA GLN A 450 31.26 41.68 9.74
C GLN A 450 30.30 40.52 9.81
N ARG A 451 30.17 39.88 10.98
CA ARG A 451 29.19 38.82 11.18
C ARG A 451 27.74 39.29 10.96
N LYS A 452 27.37 40.44 11.53
CA LYS A 452 26.03 41.00 11.34
C LYS A 452 25.73 41.35 9.88
N GLN A 453 26.73 41.84 9.13
CA GLN A 453 26.58 42.13 7.69
C GLN A 453 26.45 40.85 6.86
N ILE A 454 27.23 39.80 7.18
CA ILE A 454 27.13 38.50 6.52
C ILE A 454 25.77 37.88 6.80
N ASP A 455 25.32 37.85 8.06
CA ASP A 455 24.00 37.31 8.42
C ASP A 455 22.85 38.06 7.79
N SER A 456 22.93 39.37 7.66
CA SER A 456 21.93 40.21 6.94
C SER A 456 21.88 39.86 5.45
N SER A 457 23.05 39.68 4.80
CA SER A 457 23.12 39.31 3.39
C SER A 457 22.59 37.92 3.14
N LEU A 458 22.92 36.96 4.01
CA LEU A 458 22.41 35.58 3.95
C LEU A 458 20.90 35.51 4.26
N ALA A 459 20.40 36.39 5.17
CA ALA A 459 18.97 36.50 5.44
C ALA A 459 18.20 36.91 4.20
N LYS A 460 18.68 37.94 3.48
CA LYS A 460 18.06 38.38 2.21
C LYS A 460 18.08 37.25 1.18
N GLN A 461 19.21 36.54 1.06
CA GLN A 461 19.35 35.43 0.11
C GLN A 461 18.43 34.27 0.45
N LEU A 462 18.33 33.87 1.72
CA LEU A 462 17.41 32.79 2.13
C LEU A 462 15.95 33.16 1.93
N THR A 463 15.60 34.42 2.23
CA THR A 463 14.26 34.93 1.99
C THR A 463 13.91 34.84 0.50
N GLU A 464 14.81 35.28 -0.40
CA GLU A 464 14.63 35.20 -1.87
C GLU A 464 14.43 33.73 -2.32
N VAL A 465 15.22 32.80 -1.77
CA VAL A 465 15.11 31.34 -2.09
C VAL A 465 13.79 30.77 -1.62
N LEU A 466 13.39 31.01 -0.36
CA LEU A 466 12.15 30.46 0.19
C LEU A 466 10.90 31.12 -0.39
N GLU A 467 10.95 32.38 -0.80
CA GLU A 467 9.84 33.04 -1.52
C GLU A 467 9.65 32.42 -2.92
N GLU A 468 10.75 32.01 -3.60
CA GLU A 468 10.71 31.43 -4.94
C GLU A 468 10.35 29.92 -4.89
N THR A 469 10.96 29.13 -3.99
CA THR A 469 10.81 27.67 -3.95
C THR A 469 9.79 27.18 -2.94
N GLY A 470 9.55 27.91 -1.86
CA GLY A 470 8.68 27.49 -0.78
C GLY A 470 7.26 27.14 -1.20
N PRO A 471 6.56 27.98 -1.98
CA PRO A 471 5.23 27.63 -2.49
C PRO A 471 5.22 26.37 -3.35
N ALA A 472 6.27 26.13 -4.15
CA ALA A 472 6.38 24.95 -4.99
C ALA A 472 6.55 23.66 -4.13
N ILE A 473 7.41 23.70 -3.10
CA ILE A 473 7.59 22.61 -2.13
C ILE A 473 6.28 22.34 -1.37
N MET A 474 5.52 23.39 -1.01
CA MET A 474 4.23 23.23 -0.34
C MET A 474 3.17 22.60 -1.26
N ILE A 475 3.17 22.92 -2.57
CA ILE A 475 2.29 22.26 -3.54
C ILE A 475 2.60 20.76 -3.59
N SER A 476 3.88 20.37 -3.75
CA SER A 476 4.32 18.98 -3.76
C SER A 476 3.88 18.24 -2.49
N ALA A 477 4.17 18.77 -1.31
CA ALA A 477 3.75 18.16 -0.05
C ALA A 477 2.24 17.99 0.07
N LEU A 478 1.44 19.02 -0.27
CA LEU A 478 -0.02 18.97 -0.20
C LEU A 478 -0.63 18.00 -1.20
N THR A 479 -0.09 17.91 -2.41
CA THR A 479 -0.58 17.00 -3.44
C THR A 479 -0.29 15.55 -3.06
N ASN A 480 0.91 15.24 -2.59
CA ASN A 480 1.26 13.90 -2.11
C ASN A 480 0.44 13.49 -0.88
N ILE A 481 0.28 14.38 0.12
CA ILE A 481 -0.60 14.13 1.27
C ILE A 481 -2.05 13.87 0.83
N SER A 482 -2.57 14.65 -0.13
CA SER A 482 -3.94 14.47 -0.62
C SER A 482 -4.12 13.13 -1.34
N SER A 483 -3.12 12.68 -2.12
CA SER A 483 -3.12 11.36 -2.74
C SER A 483 -3.18 10.25 -1.70
N ASP A 484 -2.32 10.33 -0.67
CA ASP A 484 -2.30 9.32 0.39
C ASP A 484 -3.56 9.37 1.28
N ILE A 485 -4.17 10.55 1.51
CA ILE A 485 -5.47 10.66 2.19
C ILE A 485 -6.54 9.89 1.39
N ILE A 486 -6.63 10.10 0.08
CA ILE A 486 -7.59 9.39 -0.76
C ILE A 486 -7.27 7.90 -0.77
N GLY A 487 -5.99 7.53 -0.91
CA GLY A 487 -5.52 6.15 -0.81
C GLY A 487 -5.88 5.48 0.51
N SER A 488 -5.96 6.23 1.61
CA SER A 488 -6.35 5.68 2.91
C SER A 488 -7.83 5.31 3.00
N PHE A 489 -8.67 5.86 2.13
CA PHE A 489 -10.09 5.50 2.02
C PHE A 489 -10.34 4.33 1.07
N THR A 490 -9.36 3.90 0.30
CA THR A 490 -9.46 2.80 -0.64
C THR A 490 -9.30 1.43 0.02
N GLY A 491 -10.14 1.11 0.87
CA GLY A 491 -10.57 -0.23 1.09
C GLY A 491 -9.72 -1.13 2.01
N SER A 492 -8.39 -1.18 2.04
CA SER A 492 -7.71 -2.20 2.83
C SER A 492 -6.92 -1.66 4.02
N PRO A 493 -6.98 -2.32 5.21
CA PRO A 493 -6.27 -1.91 6.42
C PRO A 493 -4.75 -1.74 6.25
N GLU A 494 -4.10 -2.60 5.48
CA GLU A 494 -2.64 -2.53 5.24
C GLU A 494 -2.28 -1.35 4.33
N ILE A 495 -3.08 -1.11 3.27
CA ILE A 495 -2.86 0.06 2.40
C ILE A 495 -3.13 1.36 3.16
N THR A 496 -4.21 1.40 3.95
CA THR A 496 -4.50 2.54 4.85
C THR A 496 -3.33 2.83 5.79
N LEU A 497 -2.75 1.78 6.39
CA LEU A 497 -1.60 1.91 7.27
C LEU A 497 -0.36 2.49 6.55
N LEU A 498 -0.09 2.04 5.32
CA LEU A 498 0.99 2.57 4.49
C LEU A 498 0.75 4.04 4.15
N CYS A 499 -0.47 4.40 3.73
CA CYS A 499 -0.85 5.78 3.42
C CYS A 499 -0.72 6.69 4.66
N VAL A 500 -1.18 6.25 5.84
CA VAL A 500 -1.01 7.00 7.10
C VAL A 500 0.48 7.17 7.44
N GLY A 501 1.29 6.14 7.24
CA GLY A 501 2.75 6.21 7.38
C GLY A 501 3.37 7.25 6.46
N ASN A 502 2.95 7.30 5.20
CA ASN A 502 3.41 8.26 4.21
C ASN A 502 2.96 9.68 4.54
N ILE A 503 1.67 9.90 4.85
CA ILE A 503 1.13 11.22 5.26
C ILE A 503 1.95 11.83 6.40
N ALA A 504 2.17 11.04 7.46
CA ALA A 504 2.96 11.49 8.59
C ALA A 504 4.41 11.81 8.17
N SER A 505 4.99 10.96 7.33
CA SER A 505 6.38 11.11 6.90
C SER A 505 6.58 12.29 5.95
N ILE A 506 5.69 12.52 4.99
CA ILE A 506 5.71 13.70 4.09
C ILE A 506 5.50 14.98 4.91
N THR A 507 4.59 14.96 5.88
CA THR A 507 4.37 16.11 6.76
C THR A 507 5.64 16.46 7.55
N VAL A 508 6.28 15.47 8.16
CA VAL A 508 7.53 15.69 8.92
C VAL A 508 8.67 16.09 7.96
N ASP A 509 8.75 15.49 6.76
CA ASP A 509 9.77 15.85 5.77
C ASP A 509 9.62 17.29 5.31
N PHE A 510 8.42 17.75 5.00
CA PHE A 510 8.15 19.15 4.70
C PHE A 510 8.71 20.09 5.78
N PHE A 511 8.42 19.79 7.07
CA PHE A 511 8.97 20.59 8.17
C PHE A 511 10.49 20.46 8.29
N TYR A 512 11.07 19.30 8.08
CA TYR A 512 12.51 19.11 8.14
C TYR A 512 13.23 19.78 6.96
N GLN A 513 12.62 19.81 5.78
CA GLN A 513 13.16 20.56 4.61
C GLN A 513 13.25 22.05 4.91
N ILE A 514 12.20 22.67 5.42
CA ILE A 514 12.19 24.11 5.71
C ILE A 514 12.90 24.49 7.03
N THR A 515 13.25 23.54 7.90
CA THR A 515 13.93 23.78 9.20
C THR A 515 15.34 23.22 9.22
N LEU A 516 15.46 21.89 9.22
CA LEU A 516 16.75 21.19 9.36
C LEU A 516 17.65 21.44 8.15
N PHE A 517 17.16 21.16 6.95
CA PHE A 517 17.93 21.29 5.72
C PHE A 517 18.36 22.74 5.46
N THR A 518 17.44 23.70 5.61
CA THR A 518 17.74 25.12 5.50
C THR A 518 18.74 25.60 6.55
N SER A 519 18.70 25.05 7.79
CA SER A 519 19.69 25.36 8.83
C SER A 519 21.09 24.86 8.47
N VAL A 520 21.20 23.65 7.92
CA VAL A 520 22.48 23.11 7.42
C VAL A 520 23.01 23.95 6.26
N LEU A 521 22.13 24.32 5.31
CA LEU A 521 22.46 25.17 4.17
C LEU A 521 23.04 26.52 4.63
N ILE A 522 22.42 27.17 5.63
CA ILE A 522 22.88 28.44 6.19
C ILE A 522 24.24 28.30 6.89
N ILE A 523 24.46 27.24 7.67
CA ILE A 523 25.74 27.03 8.34
C ILE A 523 26.86 26.86 7.30
N CYS A 524 26.63 26.00 6.30
CA CYS A 524 27.59 25.79 5.22
C CYS A 524 27.83 27.09 4.43
N ALA A 525 26.79 27.87 4.16
CA ALA A 525 26.92 29.17 3.50
C ALA A 525 27.67 30.19 4.32
N ARG A 526 27.51 30.23 5.65
CA ARG A 526 28.34 31.11 6.52
C ARG A 526 29.82 30.79 6.40
N PHE A 527 30.21 29.53 6.38
CA PHE A 527 31.58 29.11 6.20
C PHE A 527 32.11 29.47 4.80
N GLU A 528 31.32 29.22 3.75
CA GLU A 528 31.67 29.57 2.36
C GLU A 528 31.89 31.09 2.19
N PHE A 529 30.96 31.89 2.73
CA PHE A 529 31.04 33.36 2.63
C PHE A 529 32.25 33.90 3.41
N ASN A 530 32.53 33.39 4.61
CA ASN A 530 33.72 33.76 5.38
C ASN A 530 35.02 33.45 4.62
N GLN A 531 35.04 32.30 3.89
CA GLN A 531 36.18 31.94 3.05
C GLN A 531 36.31 32.86 1.84
N GLU A 532 35.24 33.26 1.21
CA GLU A 532 35.21 34.25 0.11
C GLU A 532 35.79 35.59 0.56
N VAL A 533 35.37 36.09 1.72
CA VAL A 533 35.87 37.33 2.30
C VAL A 533 37.37 37.24 2.60
N LYS A 534 37.83 36.13 3.21
CA LYS A 534 39.28 35.93 3.46
C LYS A 534 40.10 35.88 2.18
N ASN A 535 39.62 35.16 1.16
CA ASN A 535 40.31 35.08 -0.13
C ASN A 535 40.36 36.45 -0.86
N ALA A 536 39.30 37.24 -0.76
CA ALA A 536 39.26 38.61 -1.31
C ALA A 536 40.25 39.52 -0.60
N GLN A 537 40.35 39.46 0.73
CA GLN A 537 41.34 40.20 1.53
C GLN A 537 42.76 39.80 1.18
N GLN A 538 43.07 38.53 0.97
CA GLN A 538 44.39 38.02 0.62
C GLN A 538 44.77 38.42 -0.82
N ASN A 539 43.83 38.39 -1.76
CA ASN A 539 44.05 38.86 -3.12
C ASN A 539 44.32 40.38 -3.18
N ASN A 540 43.57 41.16 -2.39
CA ASN A 540 43.83 42.61 -2.29
C ASN A 540 45.20 42.87 -1.65
N LYS A 541 45.62 42.15 -0.61
CA LYS A 541 46.97 42.25 -0.07
C LYS A 541 48.06 41.89 -1.10
N ASN A 542 47.83 40.81 -1.86
CA ASN A 542 48.75 40.39 -2.93
C ASN A 542 48.75 41.37 -4.12
N MET A 543 47.65 42.05 -4.47
CA MET A 543 47.58 43.08 -5.49
C MET A 543 48.41 44.33 -5.04
N ILE A 544 48.26 44.74 -3.78
CA ILE A 544 49.06 45.87 -3.22
C ILE A 544 50.57 45.55 -3.19
N ILE A 545 50.93 44.29 -2.98
CA ILE A 545 52.33 43.79 -2.98
C ILE A 545 52.82 43.67 -4.43
N VAL A 546 52.01 43.33 -5.41
CA VAL A 546 52.37 43.14 -6.82
C VAL A 546 52.41 44.47 -7.59
N GLU A 547 51.64 45.49 -7.19
CA GLU A 547 51.79 46.85 -7.74
C GLU A 547 53.17 47.51 -7.42
N ASN A 548 53.84 46.98 -6.39
CA ASN A 548 55.19 47.43 -6.02
C ASN A 548 56.35 46.62 -6.62
N ILE A 549 56.05 45.51 -7.42
CA ILE A 549 57.11 44.69 -8.02
C ILE A 549 56.73 44.24 -9.43
N THR A 550 57.18 45.02 -10.45
CA THR A 550 57.42 44.72 -11.88
C THR A 550 56.29 44.05 -12.74
N PRO A 551 56.13 44.56 -14.00
CA PRO A 551 55.14 44.03 -14.96
C PRO A 551 55.84 43.01 -15.90
N ASN A 552 55.67 41.73 -15.67
CA ASN A 552 55.74 40.74 -16.78
C ASN A 552 55.56 39.31 -16.29
N ASN A 553 54.31 38.78 -16.34
CA ASN A 553 54.09 37.33 -16.56
C ASN A 553 52.59 37.01 -16.68
N ASN A 554 51.92 37.50 -17.71
CA ASN A 554 50.50 37.26 -17.94
C ASN A 554 50.21 36.18 -19.01
N LYS A 555 51.05 35.16 -19.18
CA LYS A 555 50.87 34.16 -20.26
C LYS A 555 50.47 32.73 -19.88
N LYS A 556 50.47 32.33 -18.59
CA LYS A 556 50.20 30.92 -18.21
C LYS A 556 48.83 30.63 -17.63
N ILE A 557 47.94 31.59 -17.39
CA ILE A 557 46.58 31.38 -16.79
C ILE A 557 45.47 31.23 -17.87
N LYS A 558 45.79 31.45 -19.15
CA LYS A 558 44.75 31.44 -20.22
C LYS A 558 44.22 30.07 -20.64
N ASN A 559 44.92 28.98 -20.45
CA ASN A 559 44.57 27.70 -21.02
C ASN A 559 43.52 26.87 -20.24
N LYS A 560 43.32 27.07 -18.92
CA LYS A 560 42.28 26.37 -18.14
C LYS A 560 40.90 27.01 -18.28
N LYS A 561 40.81 28.29 -18.69
CA LYS A 561 39.55 28.98 -18.95
C LYS A 561 38.84 28.53 -20.25
N SER A 562 39.59 27.95 -21.21
CA SER A 562 39.05 27.65 -22.56
C SER A 562 38.06 26.47 -22.59
N PHE A 563 38.34 25.36 -21.91
CA PHE A 563 37.46 24.18 -21.95
C PHE A 563 36.11 24.42 -21.24
N ARG A 564 36.15 25.08 -20.10
CA ARG A 564 35.00 25.40 -19.25
C ARG A 564 34.06 26.42 -19.93
N ASN A 565 34.59 27.43 -20.60
CA ASN A 565 33.79 28.36 -21.38
C ASN A 565 33.10 27.67 -22.57
N LYS A 566 33.72 26.64 -23.14
CA LYS A 566 33.12 25.88 -24.24
C LYS A 566 31.91 25.10 -23.76
N ILE A 567 31.98 24.48 -22.56
CA ILE A 567 30.82 23.74 -22.00
C ILE A 567 29.65 24.66 -21.68
N GLU A 568 29.91 25.81 -21.06
CA GLU A 568 28.89 26.83 -20.76
C GLU A 568 28.21 27.34 -22.03
N ILE A 569 29.00 27.60 -23.10
CA ILE A 569 28.48 28.02 -24.42
C ILE A 569 27.61 26.87 -25.03
N ILE A 570 28.06 25.61 -24.94
CA ILE A 570 27.33 24.45 -25.44
C ILE A 570 26.01 24.34 -24.71
N PHE A 571 25.99 24.40 -23.38
CA PHE A 571 24.79 24.29 -22.58
C PHE A 571 23.78 25.40 -22.86
N ASN A 572 24.22 26.64 -22.90
CA ASN A 572 23.38 27.79 -23.26
C ASN A 572 22.86 27.69 -24.71
N LYS A 573 23.63 27.07 -25.61
CA LYS A 573 23.21 26.81 -26.97
C LYS A 573 22.16 25.70 -27.02
N LEU A 574 22.34 24.61 -26.25
CA LEU A 574 21.36 23.53 -26.10
C LEU A 574 20.05 24.02 -25.48
N ALA A 575 20.11 24.83 -24.41
CA ALA A 575 18.93 25.43 -23.81
C ALA A 575 18.15 26.33 -24.79
N LYS A 576 18.86 27.13 -25.57
CA LYS A 576 18.22 27.97 -26.63
C LYS A 576 17.62 27.12 -27.74
N ILE A 577 18.28 26.01 -28.15
CA ILE A 577 17.75 25.11 -29.16
C ILE A 577 16.49 24.42 -28.60
N TYR A 578 16.53 23.94 -27.38
CA TYR A 578 15.37 23.34 -26.70
C TYR A 578 14.18 24.30 -26.68
N VAL A 579 14.37 25.54 -26.17
CA VAL A 579 13.29 26.55 -26.14
C VAL A 579 12.77 26.83 -27.54
N LYS A 580 13.64 26.91 -28.56
CA LYS A 580 13.22 27.12 -29.94
C LYS A 580 12.37 25.98 -30.50
N ILE A 581 12.70 24.72 -30.16
CA ILE A 581 11.94 23.53 -30.59
C ILE A 581 10.58 23.50 -29.92
N VAL A 582 10.52 23.64 -28.60
CA VAL A 582 9.28 23.49 -27.82
C VAL A 582 8.34 24.71 -28.02
N SER A 583 8.88 25.88 -28.36
CA SER A 583 8.06 27.08 -28.68
C SER A 583 7.64 27.15 -30.14
N ASN A 584 8.01 26.19 -30.98
CA ASN A 584 7.56 26.10 -32.37
C ASN A 584 6.26 25.32 -32.45
N ILE A 585 5.19 25.94 -32.98
CA ILE A 585 3.84 25.33 -33.04
C ILE A 585 3.82 23.97 -33.76
N TRP A 586 4.55 23.86 -34.88
CA TRP A 586 4.60 22.59 -35.63
C TRP A 586 5.32 21.49 -34.86
N ALA A 587 6.42 21.82 -34.20
CA ALA A 587 7.12 20.88 -33.34
C ALA A 587 6.25 20.46 -32.13
N SER A 588 5.52 21.38 -31.54
CA SER A 588 4.59 21.14 -30.44
C SER A 588 3.45 20.20 -30.86
N ILE A 589 2.86 20.41 -32.05
CA ILE A 589 1.82 19.52 -32.60
C ILE A 589 2.39 18.12 -32.84
N PHE A 590 3.61 18.00 -33.36
CA PHE A 590 4.26 16.71 -33.56
C PHE A 590 4.52 15.98 -32.23
N ILE A 591 5.00 16.69 -31.19
CA ILE A 591 5.19 16.13 -29.83
C ILE A 591 3.85 15.61 -29.27
N CYS A 592 2.78 16.39 -29.40
CA CYS A 592 1.45 15.98 -28.94
C CYS A 592 0.90 14.76 -29.72
N PHE A 593 1.20 14.66 -31.01
CA PHE A 593 0.79 13.52 -31.82
C PHE A 593 1.50 12.24 -31.39
N VAL A 594 2.83 12.29 -31.18
CA VAL A 594 3.61 11.14 -30.68
C VAL A 594 3.11 10.73 -29.31
N TRP A 595 2.90 11.69 -28.41
CA TRP A 595 2.36 11.44 -27.07
C TRP A 595 1.00 10.73 -27.13
N LEU A 596 0.05 11.25 -27.94
CA LEU A 596 -1.28 10.64 -28.06
C LEU A 596 -1.22 9.20 -28.56
N THR A 597 -0.30 8.92 -29.49
CA THR A 597 -0.09 7.57 -30.00
C THR A 597 0.42 6.63 -28.91
N VAL A 598 1.39 7.07 -28.11
CA VAL A 598 1.93 6.29 -26.99
C VAL A 598 0.82 6.04 -25.94
N LEU A 599 0.06 7.07 -25.58
CA LEU A 599 -1.04 6.97 -24.63
C LEU A 599 -2.10 5.94 -25.07
N LEU A 600 -2.51 5.98 -26.35
CA LEU A 600 -3.48 5.03 -26.90
C LEU A 600 -2.96 3.59 -26.89
N VAL A 601 -1.68 3.39 -27.22
CA VAL A 601 -1.06 2.06 -27.13
C VAL A 601 -1.05 1.58 -25.67
N CYS A 602 -0.65 2.42 -24.73
CA CYS A 602 -0.59 2.07 -23.32
C CYS A 602 -1.97 1.69 -22.76
N ILE A 603 -3.02 2.47 -23.08
CA ILE A 603 -4.40 2.17 -22.62
C ILE A 603 -4.86 0.80 -23.14
N ASN A 604 -4.59 0.49 -24.41
CA ASN A 604 -4.99 -0.80 -25.02
C ASN A 604 -4.23 -2.02 -24.48
N THR A 605 -3.15 -1.83 -23.76
CA THR A 605 -2.32 -2.93 -23.23
C THR A 605 -2.58 -3.27 -21.76
N ILE A 606 -3.42 -2.50 -21.08
CA ILE A 606 -3.74 -2.76 -19.68
C ILE A 606 -4.47 -4.10 -19.55
N ARG A 607 -3.91 -5.04 -18.80
CA ARG A 607 -4.45 -6.37 -18.57
C ARG A 607 -4.58 -6.67 -17.09
N ASN A 608 -5.71 -7.24 -16.71
CA ASN A 608 -5.98 -7.71 -15.36
C ASN A 608 -5.64 -9.21 -15.28
N LYS A 609 -4.59 -9.56 -14.58
CA LYS A 609 -4.25 -10.94 -14.21
C LYS A 609 -3.72 -10.94 -12.78
N PHE A 610 -4.34 -11.74 -11.93
CA PHE A 610 -3.91 -11.90 -10.55
C PHE A 610 -2.96 -13.09 -10.39
N ASN A 611 -1.93 -12.96 -9.55
CA ASN A 611 -1.06 -14.06 -9.15
C ASN A 611 -0.52 -13.79 -7.73
N ASN A 612 -0.92 -14.63 -6.79
CA ASN A 612 -0.57 -14.52 -5.38
C ASN A 612 0.84 -15.04 -5.05
N GLN A 613 1.44 -15.85 -5.94
CA GLN A 613 2.75 -16.49 -5.71
C GLN A 613 3.90 -15.50 -5.49
N LYS A 614 3.74 -14.25 -5.92
CA LYS A 614 4.80 -13.25 -5.93
C LYS A 614 5.03 -12.53 -4.60
N LEU A 615 4.22 -12.81 -3.56
CA LEU A 615 4.32 -12.12 -2.26
C LEU A 615 5.52 -12.57 -1.41
N PHE A 616 6.03 -13.78 -1.64
CA PHE A 616 7.12 -14.37 -0.87
C PHE A 616 8.47 -14.27 -1.60
N PRO A 617 9.61 -14.38 -0.88
CA PRO A 617 10.92 -14.46 -1.51
C PRO A 617 11.02 -15.70 -2.42
N PRO A 618 11.79 -15.62 -3.53
CA PRO A 618 11.89 -16.74 -4.49
C PRO A 618 12.54 -18.01 -3.93
N ASP A 619 13.25 -17.92 -2.81
CA ASP A 619 13.85 -19.04 -2.08
C ASP A 619 12.94 -19.58 -0.97
N SER A 620 11.71 -19.08 -0.85
CA SER A 620 10.75 -19.53 0.17
C SER A 620 10.10 -20.85 -0.25
N PRO A 621 10.05 -21.87 0.65
CA PRO A 621 9.30 -23.09 0.40
C PRO A 621 7.80 -22.85 0.16
N LEU A 622 7.26 -21.72 0.63
CA LEU A 622 5.86 -21.36 0.42
C LEU A 622 5.51 -21.19 -1.06
N LEU A 623 6.45 -20.75 -1.90
CA LEU A 623 6.23 -20.68 -3.35
C LEU A 623 6.09 -22.05 -3.97
N GLU A 624 6.91 -23.00 -3.54
CA GLU A 624 6.83 -24.38 -4.01
C GLU A 624 5.51 -25.04 -3.59
N ILE A 625 5.10 -24.79 -2.36
CA ILE A 625 3.80 -25.29 -1.83
C ILE A 625 2.63 -24.69 -2.62
N GLU A 626 2.65 -23.39 -2.91
CA GLU A 626 1.61 -22.72 -3.69
C GLU A 626 1.55 -23.26 -5.13
N ASN A 627 2.69 -23.55 -5.74
CA ASN A 627 2.73 -24.20 -7.05
C ASN A 627 2.07 -25.58 -7.02
N TYR A 628 2.36 -26.40 -6.01
CA TYR A 628 1.68 -27.70 -5.84
C TYR A 628 0.19 -27.53 -5.61
N ARG A 629 -0.21 -26.52 -4.84
CA ARG A 629 -1.62 -26.22 -4.60
C ARG A 629 -2.34 -25.83 -5.89
N GLU A 630 -1.77 -24.94 -6.71
CA GLU A 630 -2.36 -24.52 -7.97
C GLU A 630 -2.39 -25.64 -9.03
N GLU A 631 -1.35 -26.46 -9.10
CA GLU A 631 -1.25 -27.48 -10.14
C GLU A 631 -1.96 -28.80 -9.77
N LYS A 632 -1.90 -29.20 -8.49
CA LYS A 632 -2.27 -30.56 -8.06
C LYS A 632 -3.45 -30.63 -7.07
N VAL A 633 -3.78 -29.51 -6.38
CA VAL A 633 -4.90 -29.49 -5.43
C VAL A 633 -6.13 -28.86 -6.08
N LEU A 634 -6.04 -27.59 -6.51
CA LEU A 634 -7.20 -26.83 -6.98
C LEU A 634 -7.98 -27.47 -8.13
N PRO A 635 -7.35 -28.09 -9.15
CA PRO A 635 -8.12 -28.73 -10.22
C PRO A 635 -8.92 -29.94 -9.77
N PHE A 636 -8.47 -30.60 -8.72
CA PHE A 636 -9.08 -31.82 -8.22
C PHE A 636 -10.03 -31.59 -7.04
N TYR A 637 -9.76 -30.59 -6.25
CA TYR A 637 -10.55 -30.35 -5.04
C TYR A 637 -10.51 -28.90 -4.59
N THR A 638 -11.67 -28.30 -4.51
CA THR A 638 -11.94 -27.09 -3.75
C THR A 638 -13.28 -27.26 -3.05
N GLN A 639 -13.48 -26.61 -1.92
CA GLN A 639 -14.70 -26.83 -1.12
C GLN A 639 -15.42 -25.53 -0.81
N ALA A 640 -16.75 -25.57 -0.91
CA ALA A 640 -17.63 -24.61 -0.28
C ALA A 640 -17.86 -25.03 1.17
N GLN A 641 -17.39 -24.25 2.14
CA GLN A 641 -17.66 -24.46 3.56
C GLN A 641 -18.91 -23.65 3.92
N ILE A 642 -20.00 -24.34 4.19
CA ILE A 642 -21.31 -23.75 4.46
C ILE A 642 -21.56 -23.84 5.96
N PHE A 643 -21.65 -22.71 6.63
CA PHE A 643 -21.95 -22.61 8.06
C PHE A 643 -23.42 -22.25 8.23
N ILE A 644 -24.14 -23.07 8.96
CA ILE A 644 -25.55 -22.91 9.29
C ILE A 644 -25.62 -22.66 10.78
N GLU A 645 -25.86 -21.38 11.16
CA GLU A 645 -25.83 -20.97 12.56
C GLU A 645 -27.17 -21.17 13.28
N ASN A 646 -28.25 -21.33 12.53
CA ASN A 646 -29.57 -21.59 13.11
C ASN A 646 -30.29 -22.72 12.37
N PRO A 647 -29.85 -23.98 12.54
CA PRO A 647 -30.56 -25.11 11.95
C PRO A 647 -31.97 -25.23 12.50
N GLY A 648 -32.23 -24.82 13.75
CA GLY A 648 -33.51 -24.91 14.44
C GLY A 648 -33.97 -26.37 14.66
N ASP A 649 -35.27 -26.54 14.81
CA ASP A 649 -35.84 -27.86 15.02
C ASP A 649 -35.93 -28.68 13.71
N LEU A 650 -34.99 -29.62 13.53
CA LEU A 650 -34.91 -30.53 12.38
C LEU A 650 -35.88 -31.70 12.45
N THR A 651 -36.60 -31.90 13.57
CA THR A 651 -37.71 -32.87 13.63
C THR A 651 -38.85 -32.43 12.72
N ASN A 652 -38.97 -31.11 12.46
CA ASN A 652 -39.91 -30.54 11.51
C ASN A 652 -39.50 -30.86 10.06
N LYS A 653 -40.23 -31.82 9.45
CA LYS A 653 -39.99 -32.27 8.08
C LYS A 653 -39.94 -31.17 7.02
N LYS A 654 -40.71 -30.08 7.20
CA LYS A 654 -40.64 -28.94 6.23
C LYS A 654 -39.32 -28.20 6.33
N ARG A 655 -38.86 -27.89 7.53
CA ARG A 655 -37.65 -27.19 7.77
C ARG A 655 -36.43 -27.99 7.28
N ARG A 656 -36.42 -29.29 7.60
CA ARG A 656 -35.39 -30.22 7.13
C ARG A 656 -35.36 -30.29 5.59
N LYS A 657 -36.52 -30.39 4.93
CA LYS A 657 -36.58 -30.36 3.45
C LYS A 657 -36.07 -29.06 2.86
N HIS A 658 -36.30 -27.90 3.52
CA HIS A 658 -35.73 -26.63 3.05
C HIS A 658 -34.21 -26.62 3.19
N LEU A 659 -33.67 -27.20 4.25
CA LEU A 659 -32.23 -27.36 4.42
C LEU A 659 -31.62 -28.29 3.36
N ASP A 660 -32.31 -29.44 3.09
CA ASP A 660 -31.92 -30.36 2.00
C ASP A 660 -31.90 -29.65 0.65
N ASN A 661 -32.92 -28.82 0.35
CA ASN A 661 -32.97 -28.06 -0.91
C ASN A 661 -31.78 -27.09 -1.06
N LEU A 662 -31.31 -26.46 0.04
CA LEU A 662 -30.11 -25.63 -0.01
C LEU A 662 -28.90 -26.45 -0.46
N ILE A 663 -28.69 -27.62 0.13
CA ILE A 663 -27.55 -28.45 -0.19
C ILE A 663 -27.70 -29.03 -1.61
N ASP A 664 -28.89 -29.46 -2.00
CA ASP A 664 -29.16 -29.92 -3.36
C ASP A 664 -28.88 -28.83 -4.42
N GLU A 665 -29.26 -27.55 -4.16
CA GLU A 665 -28.93 -26.46 -5.08
C GLU A 665 -27.41 -26.25 -5.18
N MET A 666 -26.66 -26.39 -4.08
CA MET A 666 -25.20 -26.28 -4.10
C MET A 666 -24.53 -27.45 -4.83
N GLU A 667 -25.05 -28.68 -4.66
CA GLU A 667 -24.56 -29.89 -5.32
C GLU A 667 -24.85 -29.90 -6.84
N HIS A 668 -25.83 -29.13 -7.31
CA HIS A 668 -26.18 -29.02 -8.74
C HIS A 668 -25.48 -27.86 -9.46
N LEU A 669 -24.63 -27.06 -8.77
CA LEU A 669 -23.83 -26.03 -9.41
C LEU A 669 -22.76 -26.64 -10.34
N PRO A 670 -22.31 -25.90 -11.35
CA PRO A 670 -21.26 -26.38 -12.25
C PRO A 670 -20.00 -26.83 -11.51
N ASN A 671 -19.38 -27.91 -11.97
CA ASN A 671 -18.16 -28.47 -11.40
C ASN A 671 -18.31 -29.05 -9.97
N ALA A 672 -19.51 -29.23 -9.47
CA ALA A 672 -19.73 -29.93 -8.20
C ALA A 672 -19.47 -31.43 -8.34
N TYR A 673 -18.89 -32.03 -7.32
CA TYR A 673 -18.82 -33.48 -7.19
C TYR A 673 -20.22 -34.06 -6.90
N PRO A 674 -20.42 -35.37 -7.15
CA PRO A 674 -21.67 -36.03 -6.77
C PRO A 674 -22.00 -35.85 -5.29
N ALA A 675 -23.29 -35.89 -4.93
CA ALA A 675 -23.84 -35.70 -3.60
C ALA A 675 -23.20 -36.58 -2.50
N GLU A 676 -22.66 -37.71 -2.89
CA GLU A 676 -21.93 -38.64 -1.99
C GLU A 676 -20.62 -38.04 -1.47
N SER A 677 -20.06 -37.05 -2.16
CA SER A 677 -18.85 -36.35 -1.77
C SER A 677 -19.07 -35.20 -0.78
N SER A 678 -20.32 -34.83 -0.54
CA SER A 678 -20.68 -33.76 0.37
C SER A 678 -20.69 -34.26 1.81
N PHE A 679 -20.03 -33.53 2.70
CA PHE A 679 -20.13 -33.76 4.12
C PHE A 679 -21.34 -33.04 4.68
N TYR A 680 -22.48 -33.76 4.70
CA TYR A 680 -23.73 -33.26 5.21
C TYR A 680 -24.24 -34.14 6.35
N PHE A 681 -24.18 -33.62 7.57
CA PHE A 681 -24.48 -34.35 8.81
C PHE A 681 -25.87 -34.96 8.81
N VAL A 682 -26.91 -34.23 8.40
CA VAL A 682 -28.30 -34.70 8.46
C VAL A 682 -28.49 -35.97 7.62
N ARG A 683 -27.94 -36.02 6.42
CA ARG A 683 -27.97 -37.19 5.53
C ARG A 683 -27.26 -38.40 6.15
N ALA A 684 -26.09 -38.14 6.78
CA ALA A 684 -25.33 -39.22 7.44
C ALA A 684 -26.07 -39.77 8.66
N PHE A 685 -26.69 -38.89 9.44
CA PHE A 685 -27.44 -39.26 10.63
C PHE A 685 -28.74 -40.03 10.28
N GLU A 686 -29.49 -39.62 9.26
CA GLU A 686 -30.64 -40.34 8.74
C GLU A 686 -30.29 -41.77 8.25
N ALA A 687 -29.16 -41.90 7.56
CA ALA A 687 -28.65 -43.22 7.15
C ALA A 687 -28.34 -44.12 8.35
N PHE A 688 -27.76 -43.57 9.42
CA PHE A 688 -27.49 -44.30 10.67
C PHE A 688 -28.77 -44.72 11.37
N GLU A 689 -29.74 -43.80 11.55
CA GLU A 689 -31.07 -44.20 12.17
C GLU A 689 -31.77 -45.29 11.36
N LYS A 690 -31.70 -45.18 10.03
CA LYS A 690 -32.27 -46.24 9.15
C LYS A 690 -31.58 -47.57 9.37
N SER A 691 -30.25 -47.64 9.49
CA SER A 691 -29.52 -48.88 9.76
C SER A 691 -29.82 -49.46 11.11
N LEU A 692 -30.06 -48.64 12.14
CA LEU A 692 -30.49 -49.13 13.48
C LEU A 692 -31.89 -49.71 13.45
N SER A 693 -32.78 -49.08 12.66
CA SER A 693 -34.18 -49.58 12.52
C SER A 693 -34.26 -50.90 11.76
N GLU A 694 -33.41 -51.08 10.73
CA GLU A 694 -33.33 -52.33 9.96
C GLU A 694 -32.64 -53.45 10.74
N GLY A 695 -31.65 -53.16 11.59
CA GLY A 695 -30.96 -54.09 12.44
C GLY A 695 -31.80 -54.64 13.59
N ASN A 696 -32.81 -53.90 14.07
CA ASN A 696 -33.76 -54.36 15.07
C ASN A 696 -34.88 -55.26 14.53
N GLY A 697 -34.94 -55.47 13.22
CA GLY A 697 -35.88 -56.39 12.53
C GLY A 697 -35.32 -57.76 12.25
N GLY A 698 -34.27 -58.19 12.94
CA GLY A 698 -33.66 -59.51 12.78
C GLY A 698 -34.69 -60.67 13.05
N GLU A 699 -34.98 -61.42 12.00
CA GLU A 699 -35.69 -62.70 12.10
C GLU A 699 -34.98 -63.57 13.12
N ILE A 700 -35.65 -63.85 14.25
CA ILE A 700 -35.34 -65.00 15.08
C ILE A 700 -35.84 -66.21 14.30
N ILE A 701 -34.92 -66.89 13.62
CA ILE A 701 -35.19 -68.27 13.16
C ILE A 701 -35.17 -69.17 14.37
N ASP A 702 -36.33 -69.45 14.98
CA ASP A 702 -36.52 -70.53 15.88
C ASP A 702 -36.72 -71.82 15.05
N GLU A 703 -35.71 -72.67 14.95
CA GLU A 703 -35.80 -74.07 14.68
C GLU A 703 -36.33 -74.74 15.97
N ASP A 704 -37.59 -75.08 15.99
CA ASP A 704 -38.27 -76.29 16.38
C ASP A 704 -39.64 -76.06 16.95
N ASN A 705 -40.53 -76.84 16.40
CA ASN A 705 -41.81 -77.35 16.95
C ASN A 705 -43.13 -76.72 16.47
N SER A 706 -43.74 -77.55 15.67
CA SER A 706 -45.14 -77.74 15.35
C SER A 706 -46.18 -77.34 16.39
N ASN A 707 -47.30 -76.76 15.91
CA ASN A 707 -48.68 -76.68 16.44
C ASN A 707 -48.92 -75.65 17.55
N LEU A 708 -49.47 -74.54 17.24
CA LEU A 708 -50.85 -74.18 17.62
C LEU A 708 -51.25 -72.80 17.06
N THR A 709 -52.37 -72.75 16.37
CA THR A 709 -53.10 -71.60 15.91
C THR A 709 -53.46 -70.66 17.05
N THR A 710 -52.95 -69.42 17.07
CA THR A 710 -53.68 -68.30 17.69
C THR A 710 -53.34 -67.02 16.97
N THR A 711 -54.34 -66.51 16.26
CA THR A 711 -54.36 -65.20 15.60
C THR A 711 -54.26 -64.06 16.65
N THR A 712 -53.12 -63.41 16.75
CA THR A 712 -53.06 -62.11 17.37
C THR A 712 -52.54 -61.12 16.30
N THR A 713 -53.44 -60.38 15.82
CA THR A 713 -53.24 -59.22 14.96
C THR A 713 -52.44 -58.17 15.71
N ILE A 714 -51.10 -58.15 15.51
CA ILE A 714 -50.30 -57.06 15.92
C ILE A 714 -50.32 -56.07 14.74
N SER A 715 -51.13 -55.02 14.91
CA SER A 715 -51.14 -53.87 13.99
C SER A 715 -49.78 -53.14 14.05
N SER A 716 -48.85 -53.55 13.19
CA SER A 716 -47.68 -52.71 12.88
C SER A 716 -48.13 -51.53 12.05
N THR A 717 -48.57 -50.49 12.72
CA THR A 717 -48.50 -49.14 12.10
C THR A 717 -47.03 -48.86 11.77
N PRO A 718 -46.69 -48.48 10.52
CA PRO A 718 -45.38 -48.03 10.23
C PRO A 718 -45.10 -46.83 11.12
N LYS A 719 -44.18 -46.93 12.08
CA LYS A 719 -43.68 -45.76 12.78
C LYS A 719 -43.13 -44.81 11.73
N THR A 720 -43.83 -43.70 11.55
CA THR A 720 -43.28 -42.58 10.84
C THR A 720 -41.92 -42.25 11.48
N GLN A 721 -40.86 -42.47 10.74
CA GLN A 721 -39.50 -42.13 11.16
C GLN A 721 -39.48 -40.64 11.47
N ASN A 722 -39.52 -40.28 12.75
CA ASN A 722 -39.26 -38.93 13.22
C ASN A 722 -37.76 -38.85 13.41
N PHE A 723 -37.11 -37.91 12.73
CA PHE A 723 -35.71 -37.54 12.96
C PHE A 723 -35.58 -37.09 14.42
N ASP A 724 -34.79 -37.81 15.21
CA ASP A 724 -34.66 -37.56 16.63
C ASP A 724 -33.15 -37.60 17.03
N LEU A 725 -32.66 -36.52 17.63
CA LEU A 725 -31.28 -36.38 18.04
C LEU A 725 -30.91 -37.12 19.35
N THR A 726 -31.81 -37.93 19.89
CA THR A 726 -31.58 -38.74 21.10
C THR A 726 -30.39 -39.72 20.95
N ASP A 727 -30.19 -40.27 19.75
CA ASP A 727 -29.11 -41.19 19.44
C ASP A 727 -27.81 -40.49 18.94
N LEU A 728 -27.74 -39.15 19.00
CA LEU A 728 -26.57 -38.41 18.54
C LEU A 728 -25.26 -38.82 19.24
N GLU A 729 -25.30 -39.02 20.54
CA GLU A 729 -24.08 -39.43 21.27
C GLU A 729 -23.59 -40.80 20.82
N ASN A 730 -24.52 -41.73 20.60
CA ASN A 730 -24.22 -43.09 20.08
C ASN A 730 -23.62 -42.97 18.66
N PHE A 731 -24.22 -42.17 17.79
CA PHE A 731 -23.72 -41.91 16.44
C PHE A 731 -22.27 -41.42 16.47
N LEU A 732 -21.96 -40.48 17.34
CA LEU A 732 -20.63 -39.86 17.45
C LEU A 732 -19.57 -40.78 18.12
N LEU A 733 -19.98 -41.84 18.79
CA LEU A 733 -19.07 -42.86 19.39
C LEU A 733 -18.57 -43.87 18.36
N TRP A 734 -19.28 -44.06 17.25
CA TRP A 734 -18.86 -44.99 16.21
C TRP A 734 -17.57 -44.45 15.52
N PRO A 735 -16.54 -45.28 15.30
CA PRO A 735 -15.28 -44.88 14.70
C PRO A 735 -15.43 -44.16 13.35
N GLU A 736 -16.39 -44.60 12.54
CA GLU A 736 -16.68 -43.98 11.21
C GLU A 736 -17.22 -42.55 11.32
N ASN A 737 -17.90 -42.21 12.42
CA ASN A 737 -18.63 -40.96 12.59
C ASN A 737 -17.94 -39.98 13.52
N THR A 738 -16.78 -40.31 14.10
CA THR A 738 -16.06 -39.44 15.02
C THR A 738 -15.66 -38.09 14.42
N HIS A 739 -15.46 -38.00 13.11
CA HIS A 739 -15.13 -36.79 12.40
C HIS A 739 -16.24 -35.73 12.46
N TRP A 740 -17.51 -36.13 12.64
CA TRP A 740 -18.64 -35.20 12.79
C TRP A 740 -18.54 -34.35 14.05
N LYS A 741 -17.80 -34.77 15.09
CA LYS A 741 -17.58 -33.97 16.30
C LYS A 741 -16.96 -32.62 16.02
N GLY A 742 -16.22 -32.49 14.91
CA GLY A 742 -15.61 -31.24 14.47
C GLY A 742 -16.50 -30.38 13.58
N LEU A 743 -17.61 -30.91 13.07
CA LEU A 743 -18.47 -30.29 12.06
C LEU A 743 -19.84 -29.89 12.60
N ILE A 744 -20.15 -30.19 13.86
CA ILE A 744 -21.41 -29.86 14.53
C ILE A 744 -21.15 -29.27 15.90
N ASN A 745 -21.97 -28.28 16.30
CA ASN A 745 -22.08 -27.79 17.66
C ASN A 745 -23.47 -28.13 18.20
N TYR A 746 -23.54 -28.71 19.37
CA TYR A 746 -24.76 -29.10 20.01
C TYR A 746 -24.69 -28.93 21.53
N HIS A 747 -25.84 -28.76 22.16
CA HIS A 747 -25.97 -28.75 23.60
C HIS A 747 -27.08 -29.66 24.06
N THR A 748 -26.99 -30.22 25.27
CA THR A 748 -27.95 -31.12 25.87
C THR A 748 -28.51 -30.46 27.12
N ASP A 749 -29.82 -30.21 27.09
CA ASP A 749 -30.53 -29.62 28.22
C ASP A 749 -30.94 -30.70 29.23
N ASN A 750 -30.45 -30.56 30.46
CA ASN A 750 -30.91 -31.36 31.58
C ASN A 750 -32.19 -30.75 32.13
N LEU A 751 -33.34 -31.14 31.63
CA LEU A 751 -34.61 -30.83 32.30
C LEU A 751 -34.65 -31.49 33.69
N LYS A 752 -35.12 -30.73 34.69
CA LYS A 752 -35.10 -31.10 36.12
C LYS A 752 -35.88 -32.36 36.53
N ASN A 753 -36.36 -33.15 35.58
CA ASN A 753 -37.00 -34.46 35.80
C ASN A 753 -36.30 -35.51 34.93
N GLU A 754 -35.73 -36.51 35.56
CA GLU A 754 -34.81 -37.56 35.08
C GLU A 754 -35.27 -38.44 33.90
N SER A 755 -36.17 -38.04 33.01
CA SER A 755 -36.71 -38.93 31.97
C SER A 755 -36.62 -38.46 30.52
N GLU A 756 -36.23 -37.20 30.22
CA GLU A 756 -36.05 -36.80 28.82
C GLU A 756 -34.86 -35.82 28.68
N LEU A 757 -33.73 -36.32 28.18
CA LEU A 757 -32.61 -35.57 27.70
C LEU A 757 -32.95 -35.05 26.30
N THR A 758 -33.09 -33.75 26.13
CA THR A 758 -33.29 -33.19 24.80
C THR A 758 -31.99 -32.61 24.27
N THR A 759 -31.50 -33.16 23.18
CA THR A 759 -30.30 -32.65 22.48
C THR A 759 -30.74 -31.70 21.38
N HIS A 760 -30.16 -30.50 21.41
CA HIS A 760 -30.40 -29.45 20.41
C HIS A 760 -29.12 -29.18 19.60
N LEU A 761 -29.29 -29.05 18.28
CA LEU A 761 -28.20 -28.71 17.38
C LEU A 761 -28.12 -27.18 17.27
N ASP A 762 -27.00 -26.58 17.70
CA ASP A 762 -26.79 -25.13 17.69
C ASP A 762 -26.37 -24.66 16.34
N SER A 763 -25.39 -25.32 15.74
CA SER A 763 -24.87 -24.96 14.41
C SER A 763 -24.22 -26.18 13.76
N LEU A 764 -24.16 -26.17 12.44
CA LEU A 764 -23.50 -27.23 11.68
C LEU A 764 -22.74 -26.63 10.50
N MET A 765 -21.66 -27.32 10.13
CA MET A 765 -20.87 -27.04 8.95
C MET A 765 -21.09 -28.11 7.91
N VAL A 766 -21.43 -27.70 6.69
CA VAL A 766 -21.57 -28.58 5.52
C VAL A 766 -20.46 -28.24 4.54
N THR A 767 -19.90 -29.24 3.88
CA THR A 767 -18.96 -29.03 2.80
C THR A 767 -19.42 -29.66 1.52
N VAL A 768 -19.41 -28.86 0.45
CA VAL A 768 -19.67 -29.34 -0.91
C VAL A 768 -18.38 -29.16 -1.71
N ALA A 769 -17.93 -30.23 -2.37
CA ALA A 769 -16.68 -30.26 -3.11
C ALA A 769 -16.90 -29.93 -4.60
N TYR A 770 -15.90 -29.24 -5.18
CA TYR A 770 -15.90 -28.86 -6.59
C TYR A 770 -14.56 -29.21 -7.24
N HIS A 771 -14.57 -29.43 -8.57
CA HIS A 771 -13.39 -29.77 -9.35
C HIS A 771 -13.41 -29.09 -10.72
N GLY A 772 -12.27 -29.01 -11.39
CA GLY A 772 -12.16 -28.48 -12.75
C GLY A 772 -10.84 -27.78 -12.98
N GLU A 773 -10.31 -27.84 -14.20
CA GLU A 773 -9.08 -27.14 -14.60
C GLU A 773 -9.25 -25.61 -14.57
N GLU A 774 -10.49 -25.11 -14.71
CA GLU A 774 -10.83 -23.69 -14.64
C GLU A 774 -10.58 -23.11 -13.26
N LEU A 775 -10.55 -23.95 -12.21
CA LEU A 775 -10.27 -23.53 -10.82
C LEU A 775 -8.84 -23.01 -10.62
N LYS A 776 -7.93 -23.21 -11.56
CA LYS A 776 -6.61 -22.57 -11.58
C LYS A 776 -6.72 -21.05 -11.80
N ASP A 777 -7.79 -20.59 -12.48
CA ASP A 777 -7.99 -19.17 -12.72
C ASP A 777 -8.69 -18.49 -11.53
N TRP A 778 -8.04 -17.46 -11.01
CA TRP A 778 -8.56 -16.66 -9.91
C TRP A 778 -9.91 -15.99 -10.22
N HIS A 779 -10.09 -15.55 -11.46
CA HIS A 779 -11.35 -14.92 -11.88
C HIS A 779 -12.51 -15.94 -11.90
N TYR A 780 -12.25 -17.17 -12.36
CA TYR A 780 -13.26 -18.23 -12.33
C TYR A 780 -13.65 -18.60 -10.91
N ARG A 781 -12.69 -18.70 -9.98
CA ARG A 781 -12.98 -18.94 -8.55
C ARG A 781 -13.81 -17.82 -7.91
N ALA A 782 -13.55 -16.55 -8.28
CA ALA A 782 -14.37 -15.43 -7.81
C ALA A 782 -15.81 -15.52 -8.32
N LEU A 783 -16.00 -15.88 -9.60
CA LEU A 783 -17.32 -16.11 -10.17
C LEU A 783 -18.05 -17.25 -9.47
N MET A 784 -17.38 -18.36 -9.22
CA MET A 784 -17.89 -19.52 -8.50
C MET A 784 -18.31 -19.15 -7.06
N LEU A 785 -17.48 -18.44 -6.32
CA LEU A 785 -17.80 -17.95 -4.98
C LEU A 785 -19.09 -17.07 -4.98
N ASN A 786 -19.25 -16.22 -5.97
CA ASN A 786 -20.44 -15.41 -6.12
C ASN A 786 -21.69 -16.24 -6.45
N GLN A 787 -21.54 -17.34 -7.20
CA GLN A 787 -22.63 -18.29 -7.41
C GLN A 787 -23.02 -18.97 -6.09
N TRP A 788 -22.06 -19.45 -5.29
CA TRP A 788 -22.32 -20.02 -3.96
C TRP A 788 -23.08 -19.04 -3.06
N ARG A 789 -22.59 -17.79 -2.98
CA ARG A 789 -23.22 -16.71 -2.21
C ARG A 789 -24.65 -16.44 -2.66
N SER A 790 -24.92 -16.49 -3.97
CA SER A 790 -26.26 -16.26 -4.51
C SER A 790 -27.26 -17.37 -4.15
N VAL A 791 -26.78 -18.61 -3.99
CA VAL A 791 -27.62 -19.72 -3.50
C VAL A 791 -27.89 -19.54 -2.01
N VAL A 792 -26.84 -19.34 -1.21
CA VAL A 792 -26.92 -19.20 0.24
C VAL A 792 -27.82 -18.02 0.66
N ASP A 793 -27.76 -16.91 -0.06
CA ASP A 793 -28.56 -15.70 0.23
C ASP A 793 -30.09 -15.95 0.16
N LYS A 794 -30.54 -16.96 -0.60
CA LYS A 794 -31.98 -17.35 -0.65
C LYS A 794 -32.47 -17.95 0.67
N TYR A 795 -31.56 -18.56 1.43
CA TYR A 795 -31.89 -19.31 2.64
C TYR A 795 -31.41 -18.60 3.91
N ASN A 796 -30.73 -17.44 3.76
CA ASN A 796 -30.12 -16.74 4.88
C ASN A 796 -31.12 -16.27 5.94
N GLU A 797 -32.31 -15.81 5.54
CA GLU A 797 -33.36 -15.33 6.47
C GLU A 797 -33.86 -16.44 7.39
N GLU A 798 -33.85 -17.70 6.94
CA GLU A 798 -34.42 -18.84 7.69
C GLU A 798 -33.36 -19.52 8.55
N PHE A 799 -32.14 -19.70 8.04
CA PHE A 799 -31.10 -20.54 8.65
C PHE A 799 -29.86 -19.77 9.12
N ASN A 800 -29.74 -18.49 8.82
CA ASN A 800 -28.52 -17.69 9.03
C ASN A 800 -27.30 -18.44 8.44
N VAL A 801 -27.27 -18.55 7.11
CA VAL A 801 -26.30 -19.38 6.40
C VAL A 801 -25.18 -18.52 5.83
N THR A 802 -23.97 -18.97 6.00
CA THR A 802 -22.78 -18.31 5.43
C THR A 802 -21.94 -19.33 4.66
N VAL A 803 -21.42 -18.96 3.49
CA VAL A 803 -20.52 -19.80 2.71
C VAL A 803 -19.14 -19.20 2.63
N LEU A 804 -18.11 -19.99 2.85
CA LEU A 804 -16.72 -19.59 2.83
C LEU A 804 -15.94 -20.37 1.76
N HIS A 805 -15.07 -19.65 1.04
CA HIS A 805 -13.97 -20.22 0.26
C HIS A 805 -12.66 -19.89 0.95
N ASP A 806 -11.69 -20.79 0.97
CA ASP A 806 -10.39 -20.55 1.63
C ASP A 806 -9.64 -19.34 1.07
N ASP A 807 -9.78 -19.06 -0.24
CA ASP A 807 -9.22 -17.86 -0.90
C ASP A 807 -10.17 -16.65 -0.89
N GLY A 808 -11.33 -16.71 -0.23
CA GLY A 808 -12.38 -15.69 -0.30
C GLY A 808 -11.89 -14.27 -0.06
N LEU A 809 -10.93 -14.09 0.87
CA LEU A 809 -10.32 -12.78 1.16
C LEU A 809 -9.62 -12.17 -0.07
N TYR A 810 -8.91 -13.00 -0.84
CA TYR A 810 -8.20 -12.58 -2.05
C TYR A 810 -9.15 -12.43 -3.24
N LEU A 811 -10.21 -13.24 -3.30
CA LEU A 811 -11.22 -13.18 -4.36
C LEU A 811 -12.02 -11.88 -4.27
N ASP A 812 -12.45 -11.48 -3.08
CA ASP A 812 -13.13 -10.19 -2.85
C ASP A 812 -12.21 -9.00 -3.13
N LEU A 813 -10.93 -9.11 -2.78
CA LEU A 813 -9.94 -8.10 -3.12
C LEU A 813 -9.78 -7.95 -4.64
N LEU A 814 -9.69 -9.06 -5.37
CA LEU A 814 -9.56 -9.07 -6.82
C LEU A 814 -10.76 -8.41 -7.53
N GLU A 815 -11.97 -8.66 -7.04
CA GLU A 815 -13.20 -8.11 -7.60
C GLU A 815 -13.31 -6.60 -7.39
N ASN A 816 -12.94 -6.11 -6.21
CA ASN A 816 -13.05 -4.70 -5.86
C ASN A 816 -11.87 -3.86 -6.40
N MET A 817 -10.71 -4.47 -6.66
CA MET A 817 -9.48 -3.77 -7.03
C MET A 817 -9.61 -2.81 -8.24
N PRO A 818 -10.23 -3.17 -9.37
CA PRO A 818 -10.35 -2.26 -10.51
C PRO A 818 -11.18 -1.02 -10.16
N THR A 819 -12.24 -1.20 -9.40
CA THR A 819 -13.15 -0.13 -8.95
C THR A 819 -12.43 0.83 -8.00
N ASP A 820 -11.69 0.30 -7.04
CA ASP A 820 -10.92 1.07 -6.07
C ASP A 820 -9.83 1.91 -6.75
N ILE A 821 -9.10 1.34 -7.72
CA ILE A 821 -8.07 2.07 -8.47
C ILE A 821 -8.69 3.23 -9.24
N TRP A 822 -9.79 2.97 -9.96
CA TRP A 822 -10.46 4.00 -10.76
C TRP A 822 -11.02 5.14 -9.90
N GLN A 823 -11.73 4.82 -8.84
CA GLN A 823 -12.29 5.81 -7.92
C GLN A 823 -11.19 6.65 -7.27
N SER A 824 -10.13 6.02 -6.80
CA SER A 824 -8.99 6.70 -6.20
C SER A 824 -8.27 7.59 -7.20
N ALA A 825 -8.06 7.13 -8.43
CA ALA A 825 -7.41 7.92 -9.46
C ALA A 825 -8.21 9.19 -9.78
N VAL A 826 -9.53 9.06 -9.98
CA VAL A 826 -10.40 10.21 -10.29
C VAL A 826 -10.46 11.18 -9.11
N ALA A 827 -10.65 10.68 -7.88
CA ALA A 827 -10.70 11.52 -6.69
C ALA A 827 -9.38 12.27 -6.46
N THR A 828 -8.24 11.57 -6.63
CA THR A 828 -6.92 12.18 -6.49
C THR A 828 -6.67 13.24 -7.55
N LEU A 829 -6.97 12.98 -8.82
CA LEU A 829 -6.84 13.97 -9.90
C LEU A 829 -7.72 15.20 -9.64
N PHE A 830 -8.91 15.03 -9.10
CA PHE A 830 -9.79 16.14 -8.74
C PHE A 830 -9.20 16.99 -7.60
N CYS A 831 -8.71 16.37 -6.52
CA CYS A 831 -8.04 17.08 -5.44
C CYS A 831 -6.78 17.81 -5.91
N MET A 832 -5.98 17.17 -6.78
CA MET A 832 -4.80 17.80 -7.40
C MET A 832 -5.17 19.03 -8.23
N ALA A 833 -6.25 18.96 -9.02
CA ALA A 833 -6.75 20.10 -9.78
C ALA A 833 -7.13 21.28 -8.87
N ILE A 834 -7.77 21.00 -7.72
CA ILE A 834 -8.11 22.02 -6.72
C ILE A 834 -6.85 22.66 -6.14
N ILE A 835 -5.86 21.88 -5.73
CA ILE A 835 -4.61 22.40 -5.18
C ILE A 835 -3.87 23.23 -6.23
N CYS A 836 -3.75 22.73 -7.46
CA CYS A 836 -3.15 23.49 -8.56
C CYS A 836 -3.89 24.81 -8.82
N ALA A 837 -5.23 24.81 -8.78
CA ALA A 837 -6.03 26.01 -8.96
C ALA A 837 -5.80 27.03 -7.83
N LEU A 838 -5.63 26.58 -6.60
CA LEU A 838 -5.37 27.42 -5.44
C LEU A 838 -4.07 28.22 -5.60
N PHE A 839 -2.99 27.57 -6.08
CA PHE A 839 -1.67 28.20 -6.21
C PHE A 839 -1.45 28.90 -7.56
N MET A 840 -2.08 28.44 -8.64
CA MET A 840 -1.91 29.01 -10.00
C MET A 840 -2.99 30.04 -10.34
N GLY A 841 -3.91 30.33 -9.42
CA GLY A 841 -4.99 31.28 -9.62
C GLY A 841 -6.04 30.76 -10.61
N SER A 842 -6.93 31.66 -11.05
CA SER A 842 -8.05 31.33 -11.92
C SER A 842 -7.67 31.07 -13.39
N ASN A 843 -6.42 30.70 -13.69
CA ASN A 843 -6.03 30.30 -15.04
C ASN A 843 -6.47 28.87 -15.32
N PHE A 844 -7.76 28.67 -15.54
CA PHE A 844 -8.41 27.39 -15.80
C PHE A 844 -7.65 26.52 -16.82
N PHE A 845 -7.15 27.11 -17.92
CA PHE A 845 -6.41 26.38 -18.95
C PHE A 845 -5.11 25.74 -18.44
N VAL A 846 -4.34 26.45 -17.63
CA VAL A 846 -3.08 25.93 -17.08
C VAL A 846 -3.38 24.74 -16.16
N VAL A 847 -4.40 24.86 -15.31
CA VAL A 847 -4.83 23.79 -14.41
C VAL A 847 -5.31 22.56 -15.19
N CYS A 848 -6.19 22.75 -16.20
CA CYS A 848 -6.70 21.65 -17.02
C CYS A 848 -5.58 20.91 -17.78
N VAL A 849 -4.65 21.66 -18.38
CA VAL A 849 -3.53 21.08 -19.11
C VAL A 849 -2.63 20.30 -18.16
N THR A 850 -2.30 20.87 -17.00
CA THR A 850 -1.47 20.18 -15.99
C THR A 850 -2.13 18.92 -15.50
N THR A 851 -3.41 18.98 -15.13
CA THR A 851 -4.18 17.80 -14.66
C THR A 851 -4.28 16.72 -15.75
N GLY A 852 -4.50 17.12 -17.01
CA GLY A 852 -4.52 16.21 -18.16
C GLY A 852 -3.18 15.50 -18.39
N VAL A 853 -2.07 16.20 -18.22
CA VAL A 853 -0.71 15.63 -18.33
C VAL A 853 -0.47 14.64 -17.19
N ILE A 854 -0.88 14.96 -15.96
CA ILE A 854 -0.77 14.04 -14.81
C ILE A 854 -1.58 12.77 -15.06
N ALA A 855 -2.82 12.90 -15.52
CA ALA A 855 -3.67 11.77 -15.88
C ALA A 855 -3.03 10.87 -16.96
N SER A 856 -2.36 11.48 -17.95
CA SER A 856 -1.64 10.69 -18.97
C SER A 856 -0.44 9.95 -18.41
N ILE A 857 0.34 10.55 -17.50
CA ILE A 857 1.48 9.89 -16.85
C ILE A 857 0.98 8.64 -16.08
N CYS A 858 -0.13 8.76 -15.36
CA CYS A 858 -0.72 7.63 -14.63
C CYS A 858 -1.16 6.50 -15.58
N ALA A 859 -1.88 6.83 -16.66
CA ALA A 859 -2.34 5.85 -17.64
C ALA A 859 -1.17 5.17 -18.38
N GLU A 860 -0.16 5.93 -18.77
CA GLU A 860 1.04 5.39 -19.43
C GLU A 860 1.87 4.54 -18.48
N THR A 861 1.98 4.91 -17.20
CA THR A 861 2.67 4.10 -16.19
C THR A 861 2.01 2.72 -16.08
N LEU A 862 0.68 2.65 -15.97
CA LEU A 862 -0.07 1.41 -15.95
C LEU A 862 0.12 0.59 -17.24
N GLY A 863 0.04 1.25 -18.40
CA GLY A 863 0.21 0.58 -19.69
C GLY A 863 1.61 -0.02 -19.85
N ILE A 864 2.67 0.71 -19.49
CA ILE A 864 4.05 0.23 -19.56
C ILE A 864 4.28 -0.92 -18.57
N LEU A 865 3.72 -0.85 -17.37
CA LEU A 865 3.80 -1.94 -16.39
C LEU A 865 3.14 -3.20 -16.94
N SER A 866 1.97 -3.08 -17.56
CA SER A 866 1.29 -4.19 -18.23
C SER A 866 2.12 -4.77 -19.38
N LEU A 867 2.78 -3.93 -20.19
CA LEU A 867 3.70 -4.36 -21.27
C LEU A 867 4.91 -5.13 -20.73
N THR A 868 5.39 -4.80 -19.53
CA THR A 868 6.50 -5.51 -18.86
C THR A 868 6.07 -6.85 -18.24
N GLY A 869 4.83 -7.29 -18.45
CA GLY A 869 4.29 -8.54 -17.92
C GLY A 869 3.91 -8.49 -16.43
N MET A 870 3.77 -7.28 -15.87
CA MET A 870 3.24 -7.13 -14.52
C MET A 870 1.73 -7.34 -14.55
N SER A 871 1.26 -8.19 -13.66
CA SER A 871 -0.17 -8.41 -13.44
C SER A 871 -0.70 -7.46 -12.37
N MET A 872 -1.98 -7.10 -12.48
CA MET A 872 -2.65 -6.32 -11.45
C MET A 872 -2.78 -7.18 -10.18
N ASP A 873 -2.15 -6.75 -9.11
CA ASP A 873 -2.18 -7.38 -7.79
C ASP A 873 -2.25 -6.30 -6.69
N PRO A 874 -2.52 -6.65 -5.43
CA PRO A 874 -2.66 -5.67 -4.33
C PRO A 874 -1.42 -4.80 -4.12
N VAL A 875 -0.24 -5.35 -4.38
CA VAL A 875 1.03 -4.63 -4.27
C VAL A 875 1.16 -3.59 -5.37
N LEU A 876 0.85 -3.99 -6.61
CA LEU A 876 0.85 -3.07 -7.75
C LEU A 876 -0.22 -1.99 -7.58
N MET A 877 -1.42 -2.35 -7.10
CA MET A 877 -2.48 -1.40 -6.77
C MET A 877 -1.99 -0.32 -5.81
N SER A 878 -1.39 -0.72 -4.68
CA SER A 878 -0.88 0.24 -3.69
C SER A 878 0.23 1.12 -4.27
N ALA A 879 1.15 0.55 -5.06
CA ALA A 879 2.22 1.28 -5.71
C ALA A 879 1.69 2.30 -6.73
N VAL A 880 0.65 1.94 -7.50
CA VAL A 880 0.01 2.83 -8.47
C VAL A 880 -0.70 3.99 -7.77
N ILE A 881 -1.49 3.74 -6.74
CA ILE A 881 -2.19 4.79 -5.98
C ILE A 881 -1.18 5.83 -5.45
N ILE A 882 -0.09 5.37 -4.86
CA ILE A 882 0.97 6.25 -4.35
C ILE A 882 1.69 6.98 -5.49
N SER A 883 1.89 6.32 -6.66
CA SER A 883 2.57 6.92 -7.80
C SER A 883 1.80 8.08 -8.43
N ILE A 884 0.47 8.14 -8.25
CA ILE A 884 -0.33 9.29 -8.69
C ILE A 884 0.18 10.57 -8.00
N GLY A 885 0.51 10.51 -6.70
CA GLY A 885 1.15 11.60 -5.98
C GLY A 885 2.45 12.04 -6.63
N PHE A 886 3.37 11.10 -6.88
CA PHE A 886 4.68 11.38 -7.50
C PHE A 886 4.58 11.94 -8.93
N SER A 887 3.53 11.57 -9.66
CA SER A 887 3.33 12.06 -11.03
C SER A 887 3.07 13.57 -11.12
N VAL A 888 2.69 14.19 -10.01
CA VAL A 888 2.33 15.61 -9.93
C VAL A 888 3.53 16.52 -9.73
N ASP A 889 4.56 16.10 -9.01
CA ASP A 889 5.62 16.95 -8.48
C ASP A 889 6.29 17.78 -9.58
N ILE A 890 6.88 17.15 -10.58
CA ILE A 890 7.60 17.88 -11.64
C ILE A 890 6.64 18.70 -12.53
N PRO A 891 5.47 18.18 -13.01
CA PRO A 891 4.50 18.97 -13.75
C PRO A 891 3.97 20.18 -12.99
N ALA A 892 3.70 20.05 -11.69
CA ALA A 892 3.22 21.15 -10.88
C ALA A 892 4.28 22.25 -10.73
N HIS A 893 5.54 21.89 -10.48
CA HIS A 893 6.64 22.84 -10.40
C HIS A 893 6.83 23.62 -11.72
N VAL A 894 6.86 22.91 -12.85
CA VAL A 894 7.00 23.55 -14.17
C VAL A 894 5.82 24.47 -14.47
N SER A 895 4.60 24.05 -14.17
CA SER A 895 3.38 24.84 -14.38
C SER A 895 3.35 26.08 -13.49
N TYR A 896 3.71 25.95 -12.21
CA TYR A 896 3.79 27.06 -11.27
C TYR A 896 4.81 28.13 -11.74
N HIS A 897 6.03 27.73 -12.10
CA HIS A 897 7.04 28.65 -12.60
C HIS A 897 6.69 29.26 -13.98
N PHE A 898 6.02 28.52 -14.84
CA PHE A 898 5.48 29.05 -16.10
C PHE A 898 4.39 30.10 -15.84
N HIS A 899 3.53 29.87 -14.84
CA HIS A 899 2.49 30.80 -14.45
C HIS A 899 3.10 32.07 -13.84
N THR A 900 3.98 31.96 -12.86
CA THR A 900 4.62 33.12 -12.20
C THR A 900 5.52 33.94 -13.13
N ALA A 901 6.03 33.33 -14.20
CA ALA A 901 6.83 34.03 -15.22
C ALA A 901 6.04 34.95 -16.16
N LYS A 902 4.72 35.09 -15.98
CA LYS A 902 3.84 35.86 -16.90
C LYS A 902 4.21 37.32 -17.01
N TRP A 903 4.70 37.94 -15.92
CA TRP A 903 5.01 39.36 -15.85
C TRP A 903 6.51 39.60 -15.69
N GLU A 904 6.99 40.75 -16.22
CA GLU A 904 8.38 41.20 -15.99
C GLU A 904 8.58 41.63 -14.54
N ASP A 905 9.74 41.26 -13.96
CA ASP A 905 10.13 41.75 -12.66
C ASP A 905 10.43 43.25 -12.74
N GLU A 906 9.97 44.01 -11.75
CA GLU A 906 10.35 45.44 -11.64
C GLU A 906 11.85 45.53 -11.35
N ASP A 907 12.61 46.19 -12.26
CA ASP A 907 13.99 46.53 -11.97
C ASP A 907 14.05 47.47 -10.76
N ASN A 908 14.86 47.10 -9.76
CA ASN A 908 15.08 47.85 -8.51
C ASN A 908 15.71 49.24 -8.67
N ASN A 909 15.75 49.76 -9.89
CA ASN A 909 16.16 51.16 -10.17
C ASN A 909 14.92 52.03 -10.29
N GLY A 910 14.57 52.69 -9.19
CA GLY A 910 13.37 53.51 -8.95
C GLY A 910 13.04 54.62 -9.94
N ASN A 911 13.11 54.39 -11.23
CA ASN A 911 12.69 55.30 -12.26
C ASN A 911 11.54 54.75 -13.09
N GLN A 912 10.41 55.42 -12.92
CA GLN A 912 9.17 55.37 -13.72
C GLN A 912 8.40 54.03 -13.76
N LYS A 913 7.13 54.10 -13.32
CA LYS A 913 6.02 53.20 -13.58
C LYS A 913 5.87 52.85 -15.05
N THR A 914 6.69 51.98 -15.57
CA THR A 914 6.47 51.33 -16.83
C THR A 914 5.41 50.26 -16.68
N ARG A 915 4.39 50.29 -17.50
CA ARG A 915 3.28 49.32 -17.60
C ARG A 915 3.91 47.91 -17.70
N LYS A 916 3.57 47.03 -16.78
CA LYS A 916 4.03 45.62 -16.81
C LYS A 916 3.67 45.03 -18.16
N THR A 917 4.66 44.68 -18.98
CA THR A 917 4.43 44.02 -20.28
C THR A 917 4.42 42.49 -20.06
N PRO A 918 3.46 41.76 -20.62
CA PRO A 918 3.45 40.30 -20.53
C PRO A 918 4.66 39.75 -21.32
N ARG A 919 5.38 38.78 -20.70
CA ARG A 919 6.48 38.08 -21.38
C ARG A 919 5.94 37.22 -22.52
N SER A 920 6.73 37.11 -23.58
CA SER A 920 6.46 36.20 -24.68
C SER A 920 6.52 34.72 -24.21
N ILE A 921 5.80 33.82 -24.90
CA ILE A 921 5.76 32.36 -24.55
C ILE A 921 7.18 31.75 -24.48
N PRO A 922 8.08 31.99 -25.47
CA PRO A 922 9.44 31.46 -25.40
C PRO A 922 10.22 31.94 -24.16
N GLU A 923 10.01 33.17 -23.71
CA GLU A 923 10.65 33.72 -22.51
C GLU A 923 10.11 33.07 -21.23
N ARG A 924 8.81 32.82 -21.18
CA ARG A 924 8.17 32.09 -20.05
C ARG A 924 8.67 30.68 -19.95
N VAL A 925 8.75 29.96 -21.08
CA VAL A 925 9.29 28.59 -21.14
C VAL A 925 10.79 28.59 -20.76
N GLN A 926 11.56 29.55 -21.25
CA GLN A 926 12.98 29.66 -20.89
C GLN A 926 13.17 29.90 -19.40
N ARG A 927 12.35 30.75 -18.78
CA ARG A 927 12.43 31.02 -17.34
C ARG A 927 12.02 29.78 -16.51
N ALA A 928 10.92 29.12 -16.84
CA ALA A 928 10.50 27.91 -16.18
C ALA A 928 11.58 26.79 -16.28
N PHE A 929 12.17 26.63 -17.48
CA PHE A 929 13.25 25.65 -17.66
C PHE A 929 14.53 26.04 -16.88
N SER A 930 14.88 27.31 -16.79
CA SER A 930 16.07 27.74 -16.04
C SER A 930 15.90 27.58 -14.51
N SER A 931 14.67 27.72 -14.00
CA SER A 931 14.38 27.62 -12.56
C SER A 931 14.20 26.14 -12.12
N VAL A 932 13.52 25.31 -12.91
CA VAL A 932 13.11 23.95 -12.51
C VAL A 932 13.73 22.86 -13.39
N GLY A 933 13.97 23.10 -14.66
CA GLY A 933 14.34 22.01 -15.59
C GLY A 933 15.63 21.30 -15.23
N PHE A 934 16.65 22.03 -14.79
CA PHE A 934 17.93 21.41 -14.39
C PHE A 934 17.84 20.67 -13.05
N PRO A 935 17.26 21.27 -11.97
CA PRO A 935 17.03 20.55 -10.72
C PRO A 935 16.17 19.28 -10.90
N ALA A 936 15.10 19.37 -11.70
CA ALA A 936 14.24 18.21 -11.97
C ALA A 936 15.00 17.08 -12.66
N LEU A 937 15.86 17.37 -13.65
CA LEU A 937 16.72 16.36 -14.27
C LEU A 937 17.71 15.74 -13.28
N GLN A 938 18.29 16.56 -12.39
CA GLN A 938 19.21 16.05 -11.36
C GLN A 938 18.50 15.12 -10.37
N ALA A 939 17.35 15.54 -9.87
CA ALA A 939 16.56 14.82 -8.92
C ALA A 939 16.09 13.49 -9.53
N SER A 940 15.49 13.53 -10.72
CA SER A 940 15.06 12.34 -11.46
C SER A 940 16.20 11.35 -11.71
N ALA A 941 17.39 11.83 -12.06
CA ALA A 941 18.54 10.95 -12.24
C ALA A 941 19.00 10.28 -10.95
N CYS A 942 18.96 10.98 -9.81
CA CYS A 942 19.34 10.44 -8.51
C CYS A 942 18.31 9.42 -8.01
N THR A 943 17.02 9.72 -8.14
CA THR A 943 15.94 8.82 -7.73
C THR A 943 15.89 7.58 -8.61
N ASN A 944 16.04 7.74 -9.93
CA ASN A 944 16.13 6.63 -10.85
C ASN A 944 17.35 5.73 -10.59
N ALA A 945 18.49 6.28 -10.21
CA ALA A 945 19.67 5.49 -9.83
C ALA A 945 19.41 4.65 -8.57
N CYS A 946 18.68 5.19 -7.59
CA CYS A 946 18.25 4.46 -6.40
C CYS A 946 17.25 3.35 -6.75
N ALA A 947 16.21 3.67 -7.53
CA ALA A 947 15.21 2.71 -7.97
C ALA A 947 15.82 1.57 -8.81
N LEU A 948 16.78 1.89 -9.67
CA LEU A 948 17.50 0.90 -10.48
C LEU A 948 18.26 -0.11 -9.61
N ALA A 949 18.85 0.34 -8.49
CA ALA A 949 19.50 -0.56 -7.54
C ALA A 949 18.53 -1.55 -6.88
N LEU A 950 17.29 -1.12 -6.62
CA LEU A 950 16.26 -1.97 -6.03
C LEU A 950 15.67 -2.99 -7.00
N LEU A 951 15.81 -2.79 -8.31
CA LEU A 951 15.37 -3.81 -9.30
C LEU A 951 16.18 -5.10 -9.23
N PHE A 952 17.40 -5.06 -8.71
CA PHE A 952 18.24 -6.25 -8.52
C PHE A 952 17.90 -7.03 -7.25
N LEU A 953 16.94 -6.55 -6.46
CA LEU A 953 16.48 -7.24 -5.28
C LEU A 953 15.57 -8.41 -5.66
N PRO A 954 15.79 -9.61 -5.12
CA PRO A 954 14.91 -10.76 -5.37
C PRO A 954 13.62 -10.73 -4.54
N LEU A 955 12.99 -9.56 -4.39
CA LEU A 955 11.71 -9.37 -3.71
C LEU A 955 10.73 -8.68 -4.64
N TYR A 956 9.64 -9.35 -4.95
CA TYR A 956 8.63 -8.85 -5.87
C TYR A 956 8.06 -7.49 -5.45
N ILE A 957 7.70 -7.32 -4.16
CA ILE A 957 7.18 -6.06 -3.61
C ILE A 957 8.14 -4.89 -3.92
N ALA A 958 9.42 -5.05 -3.63
CA ALA A 958 10.42 -4.02 -3.88
C ALA A 958 10.61 -3.73 -5.38
N GLN A 959 10.59 -4.78 -6.21
CA GLN A 959 10.69 -4.63 -7.67
C GLN A 959 9.48 -3.90 -8.26
N VAL A 960 8.27 -4.16 -7.76
CA VAL A 960 7.05 -3.46 -8.20
C VAL A 960 7.18 -1.97 -7.91
N PHE A 961 7.44 -1.60 -6.66
CA PHE A 961 7.60 -0.19 -6.29
C PHE A 961 8.75 0.49 -7.04
N ALA A 962 9.89 -0.18 -7.20
CA ALA A 962 11.03 0.35 -7.94
C ALA A 962 10.69 0.60 -9.42
N ARG A 963 10.00 -0.34 -10.10
CA ARG A 963 9.55 -0.18 -11.50
C ARG A 963 8.54 0.95 -11.63
N VAL A 964 7.54 1.00 -10.75
CA VAL A 964 6.52 2.05 -10.76
C VAL A 964 7.17 3.43 -10.62
N ILE A 965 8.05 3.61 -9.62
CA ILE A 965 8.75 4.87 -9.38
C ILE A 965 9.65 5.24 -10.57
N LEU A 966 10.44 4.29 -11.08
CA LEU A 966 11.34 4.52 -12.23
C LEU A 966 10.56 5.00 -13.46
N ILE A 967 9.47 4.32 -13.81
CA ILE A 967 8.63 4.66 -14.96
C ILE A 967 7.93 6.00 -14.73
N CYS A 968 7.29 6.19 -13.56
CA CYS A 968 6.55 7.38 -13.22
C CYS A 968 7.43 8.65 -13.23
N ILE A 969 8.61 8.62 -12.59
CA ILE A 969 9.53 9.76 -12.56
C ILE A 969 10.12 10.02 -13.94
N THR A 970 10.45 8.99 -14.71
CA THR A 970 10.97 9.17 -16.07
C THR A 970 9.92 9.78 -16.98
N LEU A 971 8.69 9.27 -16.97
CA LEU A 971 7.56 9.85 -17.72
C LEU A 971 7.24 11.27 -17.23
N GLY A 972 7.17 11.47 -15.90
CA GLY A 972 6.94 12.76 -15.29
C GLY A 972 7.95 13.82 -15.76
N THR A 973 9.23 13.46 -15.82
CA THR A 973 10.30 14.33 -16.33
C THR A 973 10.13 14.64 -17.81
N ILE A 974 9.87 13.62 -18.64
CA ILE A 974 9.67 13.79 -20.09
C ILE A 974 8.43 14.64 -20.37
N HIS A 975 7.31 14.34 -19.72
CA HIS A 975 6.07 15.08 -19.91
C HIS A 975 6.19 16.53 -19.45
N SER A 976 6.84 16.78 -18.31
CA SER A 976 7.00 18.10 -17.77
C SER A 976 7.94 18.99 -18.58
N LEU A 977 8.99 18.40 -19.17
CA LEU A 977 9.98 19.16 -19.93
C LEU A 977 9.66 19.22 -21.43
N LEU A 978 8.94 18.27 -22.01
CA LEU A 978 8.63 18.28 -23.44
C LEU A 978 7.15 18.52 -23.73
N LEU A 979 6.25 17.72 -23.14
CA LEU A 979 4.83 17.77 -23.48
C LEU A 979 4.15 19.01 -22.91
N LEU A 980 4.35 19.30 -21.63
CA LEU A 980 3.67 20.40 -20.94
C LEU A 980 3.98 21.77 -21.56
N PRO A 981 5.26 22.14 -21.83
CA PRO A 981 5.57 23.40 -22.53
C PRO A 981 5.05 23.41 -23.96
N ALA A 982 4.99 22.26 -24.67
CA ALA A 982 4.41 22.15 -26.00
C ALA A 982 2.89 22.44 -25.98
N LEU A 983 2.17 21.86 -25.02
CA LEU A 983 0.75 22.13 -24.80
C LEU A 983 0.49 23.60 -24.45
N PHE A 984 1.31 24.22 -23.56
CA PHE A 984 1.21 25.64 -23.25
C PHE A 984 1.44 26.51 -24.47
N THR A 985 2.35 26.13 -25.38
CA THR A 985 2.61 26.84 -26.62
C THR A 985 1.39 26.77 -27.56
N ILE A 986 0.75 25.61 -27.67
CA ILE A 986 -0.47 25.44 -28.50
C ILE A 986 -1.61 26.27 -27.92
N VAL A 987 -1.92 26.13 -26.61
CA VAL A 987 -3.01 26.85 -25.96
C VAL A 987 -2.85 28.35 -26.09
N ALA A 988 -1.66 28.87 -25.79
CA ALA A 988 -1.41 30.30 -25.89
C ALA A 988 -1.41 30.82 -27.35
N SER A 989 -1.08 29.97 -28.33
CA SER A 989 -1.24 30.30 -29.74
C SER A 989 -2.72 30.36 -30.15
N VAL A 990 -3.56 29.48 -29.59
CA VAL A 990 -5.01 29.50 -29.78
C VAL A 990 -5.64 30.72 -29.10
N GLU A 991 -5.24 31.10 -27.89
CA GLU A 991 -5.67 32.32 -27.21
C GLU A 991 -5.34 33.57 -28.04
N ASN A 992 -4.09 33.69 -28.52
CA ASN A 992 -3.68 34.78 -29.36
C ASN A 992 -4.44 34.86 -30.69
N PHE A 993 -4.79 33.69 -31.27
CA PHE A 993 -5.60 33.63 -32.49
C PHE A 993 -7.03 34.10 -32.20
N TYR A 994 -7.63 33.60 -31.09
CA TYR A 994 -8.97 34.01 -30.68
C TYR A 994 -9.07 35.52 -30.41
N ASP A 995 -8.14 36.08 -29.64
CA ASP A 995 -8.08 37.50 -29.35
C ASP A 995 -7.89 38.35 -30.61
N LYS A 996 -7.08 37.88 -31.57
CA LYS A 996 -6.87 38.59 -32.84
C LYS A 996 -8.11 38.56 -33.74
N TYR A 997 -8.84 37.44 -33.81
CA TYR A 997 -9.98 37.32 -34.72
C TYR A 997 -11.33 37.69 -34.09
N PHE A 998 -11.51 37.48 -32.81
CA PHE A 998 -12.78 37.76 -32.11
C PHE A 998 -12.69 39.03 -31.24
N GLY A 999 -11.53 39.35 -30.65
CA GLY A 999 -11.30 40.55 -29.85
C GLY A 999 -11.44 41.82 -30.66
N GLU A 1000 -10.91 41.87 -31.87
CA GLU A 1000 -11.08 43.02 -32.80
C GLU A 1000 -12.54 43.21 -33.22
N ASN A 1001 -13.29 42.16 -33.45
CA ASN A 1001 -14.70 42.24 -33.79
C ASN A 1001 -15.59 42.68 -32.61
N THR A 1002 -15.26 42.24 -31.39
CA THR A 1002 -16.00 42.66 -30.18
C THR A 1002 -15.72 44.12 -29.84
N VAL A 1003 -14.45 44.60 -30.02
CA VAL A 1003 -14.08 46.00 -29.82
C VAL A 1003 -14.73 46.89 -30.90
N LYS A 1004 -14.80 46.44 -32.14
CA LYS A 1004 -15.53 47.14 -33.20
C LYS A 1004 -17.04 47.19 -32.92
N LEU A 1005 -17.65 46.13 -32.40
CA LEU A 1005 -19.07 46.11 -32.01
C LEU A 1005 -19.36 47.00 -30.80
N ILE A 1006 -18.48 47.02 -29.79
CA ILE A 1006 -18.61 47.89 -28.60
C ILE A 1006 -18.37 49.36 -28.97
N ASN A 1007 -17.41 49.67 -29.84
CA ASN A 1007 -17.16 51.01 -30.33
C ASN A 1007 -18.27 51.46 -31.29
N GLY A 1008 -18.82 50.56 -32.11
CA GLY A 1008 -20.02 50.85 -32.94
C GLY A 1008 -21.25 51.13 -32.09
N LYS A 1009 -21.49 50.37 -31.00
CA LYS A 1009 -22.56 50.67 -30.04
C LYS A 1009 -22.33 51.94 -29.23
N LYS A 1010 -21.09 52.34 -28.94
CA LYS A 1010 -20.79 53.62 -28.30
C LYS A 1010 -20.97 54.81 -29.28
N GLN A 1011 -20.66 54.64 -30.56
CA GLN A 1011 -20.94 55.65 -31.59
C GLN A 1011 -22.45 55.80 -31.84
N LEU A 1012 -23.23 54.73 -31.93
CA LEU A 1012 -24.70 54.74 -32.00
C LEU A 1012 -25.33 55.38 -30.77
N LYS A 1013 -24.81 55.13 -29.55
CA LYS A 1013 -25.28 55.84 -28.34
C LYS A 1013 -24.93 57.32 -28.33
N LYS A 1014 -23.81 57.74 -28.91
CA LYS A 1014 -23.43 59.16 -29.05
C LYS A 1014 -24.26 59.85 -30.12
N GLN A 1015 -24.59 59.17 -31.20
CA GLN A 1015 -25.52 59.73 -32.23
C GLN A 1015 -26.95 59.84 -31.72
N ASN A 1016 -27.46 58.91 -30.95
CA ASN A 1016 -28.81 59.01 -30.38
C ASN A 1016 -28.93 59.98 -29.19
N SER A 1017 -27.80 60.38 -28.58
CA SER A 1017 -27.80 61.43 -27.55
C SER A 1017 -27.65 62.84 -28.10
N SER A 1018 -27.26 63.02 -29.41
CA SER A 1018 -27.25 64.29 -30.08
C SER A 1018 -28.59 64.58 -30.82
N PHE A 1019 -29.57 63.68 -30.78
CA PHE A 1019 -30.93 63.93 -31.32
C PHE A 1019 -32.00 64.18 -30.24
N ARG A 1020 -31.56 64.42 -29.00
CA ARG A 1020 -32.40 64.82 -27.86
C ARG A 1020 -31.83 66.11 -27.22
N VAL A 1021 -31.84 67.21 -27.89
CA VAL A 1021 -31.86 68.54 -27.36
C VAL A 1021 -32.75 69.37 -28.25
#